data_58c9c79e6253e26651e0cb71f5db21be
#
_entry.id   58c9c79e6253e26651e0cb71f5db21be
#
_cell.length_a   1.000
_cell.length_b   1.000
_cell.length_c   1.000
_cell.angle_alpha   90.00
_cell.angle_beta   90.00
_cell.angle_gamma   90.00
#
_symmetry.space_group_name_H-M   'P 1'
#
loop_
_entity.id
_entity.type
_entity.pdbx_description
1 polymer ?
#
loop_
_entity_poly.entity_id
_entity_poly.type
_entity_poly.pdbx_seq_one_letter_code
_entity_poly.pdbx_strand_id
1 'polypeptide(L)'
;MDEIFNQLQEICGKEHVTNEKVDLLCYRRDCGPTPGGIPGYVCRPESTEEVVKLVKLANRLKKPLFLWGRATTFVDNGVVNGSIVLALDLMKGFEMDLQNQVVHAETGTIWHAIDGELKKSGWELAAPGGGGMFSASVGGTIAYNAVPHGITEYGVTGDHVVSLEVVLPDGTVVHTGSAANDANGNIAIERGANGADLAGLFIGSCGTLGVITKATMRIRRIPEVEDFLFYTFEKLEDTVDAVSALQSQASATFIIGLFGGPKPSGIKGNYTLHMIIRDRRTTAKERKQACEVICQSYNGIAQDPIATQRYWTEHMYSWLRNDGPSTYYGSRPYYCPEVAGFLPTQALKEAIPALNRYIQDTQEAWDQHGMRVKGFDVYFSRNSGFLWVDTLYNESNVEAHAYGLKVRADISELLFSKWMSPGGIVAGIAPYIMPKLGTSFQLMQALKDSLDPNHILNPGVLMLAGDPTFGKIPERVKPTGLELEKTGDLTYQCLRCGFCFDVSWVGKNYALCPSYEYGSFESYVGRGRVATARAILEGELEYDEKVAERIFSCTLCGSCSEHCFKFIDLRSVYQKMREDMAARGLTPTGLKQVAVDTYQQRNPYAKGQADRFNWLKDKSRLDRTAKTAFFVGCTPSYVRRSSASESVRLLDKLGVDYTIASEEWCCAHPLMSAGERSKAAEFMHHNLETYKKLGVERMVFLCPGCQMTFSNELPEVLGESMPFETLNLVELVAEEIKSGRIELAGMPAGTVLTYHDPCTLGRQLEIYEAPRTIINAFPGARFNEMPRNRRDAFCCGAGSYVRYDFPELTDMAGMERWKEALGTGATMLLTTCTSCLTEFQQVKTQTKDKLEVVDLISLVNKQVRVKEVAAL
;
A
#
# COMPACT_ATOMS: atom_id res chain seq x y z
N MET A 1 -11.91 -20.30 -30.37
CA MET A 1 -10.77 -19.72 -29.64
C MET A 1 -10.82 -18.22 -29.82
N ASP A 2 -10.56 -17.46 -28.78
CA ASP A 2 -10.59 -15.99 -28.87
C ASP A 2 -9.33 -15.50 -29.59
N GLU A 3 -9.51 -15.14 -30.88
CA GLU A 3 -8.40 -14.73 -31.77
C GLU A 3 -7.73 -13.45 -31.26
N ILE A 4 -8.49 -12.53 -30.65
CA ILE A 4 -7.94 -11.30 -30.07
C ILE A 4 -7.05 -11.63 -28.88
N PHE A 5 -7.50 -12.51 -28.00
CA PHE A 5 -6.74 -12.96 -26.84
C PHE A 5 -5.39 -13.58 -27.24
N ASN A 6 -5.39 -14.43 -28.28
CA ASN A 6 -4.16 -15.04 -28.80
C ASN A 6 -3.18 -13.99 -29.35
N GLN A 7 -3.66 -13.00 -30.14
CA GLN A 7 -2.82 -11.93 -30.66
C GLN A 7 -2.24 -11.06 -29.54
N LEU A 8 -2.99 -10.80 -28.46
CA LEU A 8 -2.50 -10.06 -27.29
C LEU A 8 -1.40 -10.84 -26.57
N GLN A 9 -1.56 -12.17 -26.41
CA GLN A 9 -0.55 -13.04 -25.81
C GLN A 9 0.72 -13.17 -26.67
N GLU A 10 0.61 -13.13 -28.01
CA GLU A 10 1.77 -13.10 -28.91
C GLU A 10 2.59 -11.81 -28.78
N ILE A 11 1.97 -10.70 -28.36
CA ILE A 11 2.65 -9.42 -28.18
C ILE A 11 3.34 -9.33 -26.81
N CYS A 12 2.63 -9.66 -25.72
CA CYS A 12 3.05 -9.43 -24.36
C CYS A 12 3.53 -10.67 -23.59
N GLY A 13 3.39 -11.87 -24.15
CA GLY A 13 3.54 -13.11 -23.37
C GLY A 13 2.23 -13.54 -22.71
N LYS A 14 2.13 -14.84 -22.45
CA LYS A 14 0.91 -15.45 -21.89
C LYS A 14 0.67 -15.02 -20.45
N GLU A 15 1.73 -14.82 -19.69
CA GLU A 15 1.75 -14.41 -18.29
C GLU A 15 1.30 -12.95 -18.07
N HIS A 16 1.32 -12.15 -19.13
CA HIS A 16 1.01 -10.72 -19.09
C HIS A 16 -0.34 -10.36 -19.72
N VAL A 17 -1.15 -11.35 -20.05
CA VAL A 17 -2.48 -11.12 -20.64
C VAL A 17 -3.52 -11.98 -19.96
N THR A 18 -4.62 -11.36 -19.53
CA THR A 18 -5.77 -12.07 -18.94
C THR A 18 -7.11 -11.64 -19.54
N ASN A 19 -8.05 -12.57 -19.58
CA ASN A 19 -9.49 -12.32 -19.84
C ASN A 19 -10.37 -12.97 -18.75
N GLU A 20 -9.76 -13.37 -17.64
CA GLU A 20 -10.47 -13.97 -16.50
C GLU A 20 -11.27 -12.92 -15.75
N LYS A 21 -12.55 -13.16 -15.53
CA LYS A 21 -13.48 -12.18 -14.92
C LYS A 21 -13.01 -11.64 -13.57
N VAL A 22 -12.41 -12.49 -12.75
CA VAL A 22 -11.87 -12.11 -11.43
C VAL A 22 -10.75 -11.07 -11.56
N ASP A 23 -9.94 -11.15 -12.60
CA ASP A 23 -8.88 -10.18 -12.88
C ASP A 23 -9.48 -8.89 -13.47
N LEU A 24 -10.35 -9.02 -14.48
CA LEU A 24 -10.96 -7.89 -15.19
C LEU A 24 -11.70 -6.94 -14.25
N LEU A 25 -12.40 -7.46 -13.25
CA LEU A 25 -13.14 -6.68 -12.25
C LEU A 25 -12.23 -5.76 -11.42
N CYS A 26 -10.94 -6.11 -11.25
CA CYS A 26 -9.97 -5.28 -10.54
C CYS A 26 -9.59 -4.01 -11.31
N TYR A 27 -9.72 -4.01 -12.64
CA TYR A 27 -9.33 -2.91 -13.54
C TYR A 27 -10.49 -2.03 -13.99
N ARG A 28 -11.68 -2.18 -13.43
CA ARG A 28 -12.84 -1.38 -13.81
C ARG A 28 -12.98 -0.07 -13.04
N ARG A 29 -12.22 0.10 -11.95
CA ARG A 29 -12.39 1.20 -10.99
C ARG A 29 -11.06 1.67 -10.41
N ASP A 30 -10.81 2.96 -10.51
CA ASP A 30 -9.72 3.65 -9.80
C ASP A 30 -10.14 4.03 -8.37
N CYS A 31 -9.53 5.05 -7.76
CA CYS A 31 -9.99 5.60 -6.47
C CYS A 31 -11.29 6.39 -6.57
N GLY A 32 -11.84 6.62 -7.76
CA GLY A 32 -13.10 7.33 -7.97
C GLY A 32 -14.32 6.58 -7.42
N PRO A 33 -15.43 7.27 -7.12
CA PRO A 33 -16.63 6.67 -6.55
C PRO A 33 -17.41 5.81 -7.53
N THR A 34 -17.26 6.04 -8.84
CA THR A 34 -18.09 5.40 -9.86
C THR A 34 -17.33 4.27 -10.54
N PRO A 35 -17.86 3.06 -10.59
CA PRO A 35 -17.25 1.98 -11.38
C PRO A 35 -17.41 2.25 -12.87
N GLY A 36 -16.43 1.83 -13.67
CA GLY A 36 -16.56 1.70 -15.12
C GLY A 36 -17.23 0.39 -15.54
N GLY A 37 -17.23 0.12 -16.84
CA GLY A 37 -17.59 -1.18 -17.40
C GLY A 37 -16.55 -2.25 -17.09
N ILE A 38 -16.84 -3.49 -17.46
CA ILE A 38 -15.90 -4.62 -17.34
C ILE A 38 -15.10 -4.71 -18.64
N PRO A 39 -13.75 -4.57 -18.62
CA PRO A 39 -12.94 -4.74 -19.82
C PRO A 39 -13.03 -6.17 -20.35
N GLY A 40 -12.67 -6.36 -21.62
CA GLY A 40 -12.57 -7.69 -22.21
C GLY A 40 -11.22 -8.36 -21.94
N TYR A 41 -10.17 -7.54 -21.84
CA TYR A 41 -8.78 -8.00 -21.70
C TYR A 41 -7.97 -7.02 -20.86
N VAL A 42 -6.97 -7.55 -20.18
CA VAL A 42 -5.90 -6.75 -19.55
C VAL A 42 -4.57 -7.21 -20.10
N CYS A 43 -3.75 -6.27 -20.59
CA CYS A 43 -2.40 -6.49 -21.10
C CYS A 43 -1.40 -5.69 -20.28
N ARG A 44 -0.23 -6.27 -20.00
CA ARG A 44 0.86 -5.66 -19.25
C ARG A 44 2.15 -5.66 -20.08
N PRO A 45 2.36 -4.64 -20.95
CA PRO A 45 3.58 -4.54 -21.74
C PRO A 45 4.81 -4.21 -20.89
N GLU A 46 5.97 -4.70 -21.33
CA GLU A 46 7.27 -4.45 -20.73
C GLU A 46 8.11 -3.40 -21.47
N SER A 47 7.69 -3.02 -22.68
CA SER A 47 8.45 -2.12 -23.55
C SER A 47 7.58 -1.20 -24.39
N THR A 48 8.18 -0.11 -24.90
CA THR A 48 7.56 0.80 -25.86
C THR A 48 7.17 0.06 -27.15
N GLU A 49 7.98 -0.90 -27.58
CA GLU A 49 7.72 -1.71 -28.78
C GLU A 49 6.44 -2.57 -28.65
N GLU A 50 6.21 -3.12 -27.46
CA GLU A 50 4.96 -3.85 -27.18
C GLU A 50 3.77 -2.91 -27.16
N VAL A 51 3.90 -1.73 -26.53
CA VAL A 51 2.87 -0.69 -26.54
C VAL A 51 2.52 -0.31 -27.99
N VAL A 52 3.50 -0.11 -28.86
CA VAL A 52 3.28 0.18 -30.29
C VAL A 52 2.46 -0.92 -30.96
N LYS A 53 2.80 -2.18 -30.74
CA LYS A 53 2.07 -3.32 -31.33
C LYS A 53 0.64 -3.40 -30.82
N LEU A 54 0.43 -3.18 -29.50
CA LEU A 54 -0.91 -3.19 -28.88
C LEU A 54 -1.78 -2.05 -29.40
N VAL A 55 -1.24 -0.85 -29.52
CA VAL A 55 -1.95 0.32 -30.05
C VAL A 55 -2.34 0.08 -31.52
N LYS A 56 -1.42 -0.42 -32.35
CA LYS A 56 -1.71 -0.79 -33.74
C LYS A 56 -2.78 -1.86 -33.84
N LEU A 57 -2.76 -2.87 -32.96
CA LEU A 57 -3.78 -3.91 -32.91
C LEU A 57 -5.15 -3.33 -32.55
N ALA A 58 -5.23 -2.53 -31.47
CA ALA A 58 -6.46 -1.89 -31.04
C ALA A 58 -7.05 -0.96 -32.11
N ASN A 59 -6.19 -0.18 -32.79
CA ASN A 59 -6.57 0.71 -33.88
C ASN A 59 -7.15 -0.09 -35.09
N ARG A 60 -6.48 -1.16 -35.52
CA ARG A 60 -6.96 -2.05 -36.58
C ARG A 60 -8.31 -2.67 -36.24
N LEU A 61 -8.51 -3.07 -34.99
CA LEU A 61 -9.75 -3.70 -34.52
C LEU A 61 -10.81 -2.66 -34.12
N LYS A 62 -10.48 -1.38 -34.11
CA LYS A 62 -11.32 -0.28 -33.58
C LYS A 62 -11.83 -0.58 -32.17
N LYS A 63 -10.99 -1.20 -31.34
CA LYS A 63 -11.31 -1.53 -29.95
C LYS A 63 -10.82 -0.42 -29.01
N PRO A 64 -11.66 0.01 -28.06
CA PRO A 64 -11.23 0.94 -27.02
C PRO A 64 -10.04 0.39 -26.22
N LEU A 65 -9.05 1.25 -26.00
CA LEU A 65 -7.84 0.97 -25.24
C LEU A 65 -7.78 1.92 -24.03
N PHE A 66 -7.89 1.39 -22.82
CA PHE A 66 -7.83 2.16 -21.59
C PHE A 66 -6.46 2.05 -20.96
N LEU A 67 -5.84 3.20 -20.71
CA LEU A 67 -4.52 3.28 -20.09
C LEU A 67 -4.64 3.16 -18.57
N TRP A 68 -3.87 2.24 -18.00
CA TRP A 68 -3.87 1.96 -16.59
C TRP A 68 -2.45 2.09 -16.03
N GLY A 69 -2.20 3.16 -15.27
CA GLY A 69 -0.99 3.28 -14.47
C GLY A 69 -1.14 2.51 -13.15
N ARG A 70 -1.20 3.22 -12.03
CA ARG A 70 -1.53 2.62 -10.72
C ARG A 70 -2.96 2.90 -10.27
N ALA A 71 -3.74 3.61 -11.06
CA ALA A 71 -5.14 3.97 -10.79
C ALA A 71 -5.38 4.54 -9.39
N THR A 72 -4.47 5.42 -8.95
CA THR A 72 -4.47 6.02 -7.62
C THR A 72 -5.15 7.40 -7.58
N THR A 73 -5.78 7.79 -8.67
CA THR A 73 -6.52 9.04 -8.82
C THR A 73 -8.01 8.82 -8.59
N PHE A 74 -8.72 9.90 -8.27
CA PHE A 74 -10.18 9.90 -8.07
C PHE A 74 -10.94 10.31 -9.34
N VAL A 75 -10.44 9.88 -10.52
CA VAL A 75 -10.91 10.41 -11.81
C VAL A 75 -12.13 9.71 -12.39
N ASP A 76 -12.55 8.56 -11.83
CA ASP A 76 -13.60 7.72 -12.42
C ASP A 76 -13.27 7.38 -13.88
N ASN A 77 -12.27 6.54 -14.11
CA ASN A 77 -11.66 6.28 -15.44
C ASN A 77 -12.62 5.83 -16.54
N GLY A 78 -13.86 5.48 -16.21
CA GLY A 78 -14.91 5.23 -17.21
C GLY A 78 -14.60 4.09 -18.19
N VAL A 79 -13.91 3.04 -17.75
CA VAL A 79 -13.59 1.87 -18.58
C VAL A 79 -14.82 1.35 -19.29
N VAL A 80 -14.73 1.11 -20.61
CA VAL A 80 -15.84 0.65 -21.43
C VAL A 80 -15.87 -0.88 -21.45
N ASN A 81 -17.09 -1.46 -21.45
CA ASN A 81 -17.28 -2.90 -21.56
C ASN A 81 -16.58 -3.49 -22.79
N GLY A 82 -15.86 -4.59 -22.60
CA GLY A 82 -15.19 -5.30 -23.69
C GLY A 82 -13.94 -4.59 -24.24
N SER A 83 -13.49 -3.49 -23.64
CA SER A 83 -12.24 -2.79 -23.99
C SER A 83 -10.99 -3.60 -23.67
N ILE A 84 -9.84 -3.12 -24.15
CA ILE A 84 -8.53 -3.59 -23.72
C ILE A 84 -7.99 -2.61 -22.66
N VAL A 85 -7.60 -3.09 -21.50
CA VAL A 85 -6.85 -2.31 -20.51
C VAL A 85 -5.36 -2.54 -20.73
N LEU A 86 -4.61 -1.46 -20.85
CA LEU A 86 -3.16 -1.43 -20.98
C LEU A 86 -2.56 -1.02 -19.64
N ALA A 87 -2.14 -2.00 -18.85
CA ALA A 87 -1.54 -1.78 -17.54
C ALA A 87 -0.02 -1.63 -17.68
N LEU A 88 0.48 -0.42 -17.45
CA LEU A 88 1.86 -0.01 -17.75
C LEU A 88 2.84 -0.21 -16.59
N ASP A 89 2.47 -0.97 -15.59
CA ASP A 89 3.20 -1.12 -14.33
C ASP A 89 4.46 -1.99 -14.38
N LEU A 90 4.69 -2.71 -15.50
CA LEU A 90 5.95 -3.44 -15.74
C LEU A 90 7.05 -2.53 -16.28
N MET A 91 6.71 -1.42 -16.93
CA MET A 91 7.65 -0.42 -17.43
C MET A 91 8.11 0.48 -16.29
N LYS A 92 9.07 0.02 -15.44
CA LYS A 92 9.45 0.66 -14.17
C LYS A 92 10.94 0.96 -14.00
N GLY A 93 11.68 1.02 -15.10
CA GLY A 93 13.09 1.41 -15.13
C GLY A 93 13.26 2.93 -14.97
N PHE A 94 14.37 3.36 -14.35
CA PHE A 94 14.76 4.75 -14.34
C PHE A 94 16.28 4.91 -14.22
N GLU A 95 16.80 6.04 -14.74
CA GLU A 95 18.21 6.41 -14.71
C GLU A 95 18.37 7.87 -14.25
N MET A 96 19.32 8.10 -13.35
CA MET A 96 19.61 9.42 -12.80
C MET A 96 20.78 10.06 -13.54
N ASP A 97 20.55 11.16 -14.24
CA ASP A 97 21.61 12.00 -14.84
C ASP A 97 21.86 13.21 -13.92
N LEU A 98 22.70 13.01 -12.92
CA LEU A 98 23.02 14.06 -11.94
C LEU A 98 23.81 15.21 -12.56
N GLN A 99 24.52 14.96 -13.66
CA GLN A 99 25.32 15.98 -14.36
C GLN A 99 24.40 16.97 -15.07
N ASN A 100 23.38 16.49 -15.76
CA ASN A 100 22.40 17.32 -16.46
C ASN A 100 21.19 17.67 -15.58
N GLN A 101 21.17 17.22 -14.33
CA GLN A 101 20.13 17.50 -13.33
C GLN A 101 18.74 17.04 -13.77
N VAL A 102 18.69 15.86 -14.36
CA VAL A 102 17.45 15.21 -14.79
C VAL A 102 17.41 13.75 -14.36
N VAL A 103 16.20 13.17 -14.37
CA VAL A 103 15.96 11.75 -14.24
C VAL A 103 15.13 11.28 -15.44
N HIS A 104 15.55 10.20 -16.07
CA HIS A 104 14.81 9.52 -17.13
C HIS A 104 14.07 8.35 -16.49
N ALA A 105 12.76 8.26 -16.68
CA ALA A 105 11.94 7.23 -16.06
C ALA A 105 10.91 6.67 -17.03
N GLU A 106 10.70 5.36 -16.97
CA GLU A 106 9.60 4.70 -17.64
C GLU A 106 8.27 5.00 -16.91
N THR A 107 7.19 4.93 -17.65
CA THR A 107 5.84 5.37 -17.27
C THR A 107 5.30 4.72 -15.98
N GLY A 108 5.61 3.45 -15.74
CA GLY A 108 5.15 2.66 -14.57
C GLY A 108 5.98 2.85 -13.31
N THR A 109 7.10 3.59 -13.39
CA THR A 109 7.97 3.86 -12.23
C THR A 109 7.21 4.65 -11.17
N ILE A 110 7.39 4.29 -9.89
CA ILE A 110 6.77 4.97 -8.76
C ILE A 110 7.61 6.20 -8.38
N TRP A 111 6.97 7.35 -8.18
CA TRP A 111 7.65 8.60 -7.83
C TRP A 111 8.57 8.48 -6.62
N HIS A 112 8.08 7.85 -5.56
CA HIS A 112 8.84 7.71 -4.32
C HIS A 112 10.09 6.82 -4.46
N ALA A 113 10.08 5.85 -5.36
CA ALA A 113 11.26 5.03 -5.63
C ALA A 113 12.40 5.85 -6.24
N ILE A 114 12.07 6.77 -7.15
CA ILE A 114 13.02 7.72 -7.74
C ILE A 114 13.54 8.66 -6.65
N ASP A 115 12.65 9.28 -5.88
CA ASP A 115 12.99 10.24 -4.83
C ASP A 115 13.88 9.62 -3.74
N GLY A 116 13.56 8.40 -3.32
CA GLY A 116 14.35 7.64 -2.35
C GLY A 116 15.76 7.32 -2.86
N GLU A 117 15.95 7.06 -4.14
CA GLU A 117 17.28 6.80 -4.73
C GLU A 117 18.07 8.11 -4.91
N LEU A 118 17.42 9.19 -5.37
CA LEU A 118 18.01 10.51 -5.49
C LEU A 118 18.55 11.02 -4.15
N LYS A 119 17.80 10.84 -3.08
CA LYS A 119 18.19 11.29 -1.72
C LYS A 119 19.50 10.70 -1.23
N LYS A 120 19.84 9.49 -1.64
CA LYS A 120 21.14 8.88 -1.30
C LYS A 120 22.32 9.65 -1.90
N SER A 121 22.09 10.41 -2.96
CA SER A 121 23.09 11.24 -3.66
C SER A 121 22.96 12.74 -3.34
N GLY A 122 22.10 13.14 -2.38
CA GLY A 122 21.86 14.53 -2.00
C GLY A 122 20.99 15.29 -2.99
N TRP A 123 20.17 14.58 -3.78
CA TRP A 123 19.21 15.14 -4.73
C TRP A 123 17.79 14.72 -4.37
N GLU A 124 16.81 15.41 -4.92
CA GLU A 124 15.40 15.10 -4.81
C GLU A 124 14.65 15.47 -6.09
N LEU A 125 13.44 14.95 -6.26
CA LEU A 125 12.56 15.39 -7.32
C LEU A 125 12.18 16.87 -7.12
N ALA A 126 12.18 17.64 -8.19
CA ALA A 126 11.83 19.06 -8.15
C ALA A 126 10.35 19.26 -7.73
N ALA A 127 9.46 18.38 -8.17
CA ALA A 127 8.10 18.29 -7.68
C ALA A 127 7.79 16.82 -7.39
N PRO A 128 7.89 16.38 -6.15
CA PRO A 128 7.43 15.04 -5.80
C PRO A 128 5.96 14.92 -6.18
N GLY A 129 5.60 13.85 -6.88
CA GLY A 129 4.22 13.61 -7.31
C GLY A 129 3.26 13.79 -6.15
N GLY A 130 2.07 14.33 -6.41
CA GLY A 130 1.08 14.70 -5.37
C GLY A 130 0.79 13.60 -4.34
N GLY A 131 -0.24 13.75 -3.53
CA GLY A 131 -0.51 12.88 -2.36
C GLY A 131 -0.42 11.37 -2.54
N GLY A 132 -0.44 10.88 -3.79
CA GLY A 132 -0.25 9.46 -4.14
C GLY A 132 1.19 9.03 -4.43
N MET A 133 2.22 9.82 -4.15
CA MET A 133 3.61 9.59 -4.59
C MET A 133 4.18 8.19 -4.25
N PHE A 134 3.68 7.53 -3.22
CA PHE A 134 4.10 6.18 -2.81
C PHE A 134 3.58 5.07 -3.71
N SER A 135 2.52 5.32 -4.45
CA SER A 135 1.87 4.33 -5.31
C SER A 135 1.56 4.85 -6.71
N ALA A 136 1.62 6.17 -6.92
CA ALA A 136 1.38 6.80 -8.21
C ALA A 136 2.55 6.58 -9.17
N SER A 137 2.24 6.21 -10.42
CA SER A 137 3.23 6.07 -11.49
C SER A 137 3.55 7.40 -12.16
N VAL A 138 4.77 7.51 -12.69
CA VAL A 138 5.25 8.69 -13.41
C VAL A 138 4.31 9.09 -14.55
N GLY A 139 4.00 8.16 -15.46
CA GLY A 139 3.15 8.45 -16.61
C GLY A 139 1.72 8.84 -16.22
N GLY A 140 1.11 8.14 -15.24
CA GLY A 140 -0.23 8.48 -14.75
C GLY A 140 -0.29 9.86 -14.13
N THR A 141 0.70 10.23 -13.31
CA THR A 141 0.79 11.53 -12.65
C THR A 141 0.98 12.67 -13.66
N ILE A 142 1.82 12.46 -14.69
CA ILE A 142 2.04 13.45 -15.77
C ILE A 142 0.78 13.57 -16.64
N ALA A 143 0.17 12.45 -17.03
CA ALA A 143 -1.04 12.46 -17.83
C ALA A 143 -2.21 13.16 -17.12
N TYR A 144 -2.23 13.16 -15.80
CA TYR A 144 -3.20 13.86 -14.96
C TYR A 144 -2.78 15.31 -14.65
N ASN A 145 -1.49 15.64 -14.78
CA ASN A 145 -0.87 16.90 -14.35
C ASN A 145 -1.13 17.17 -12.85
N ALA A 146 -0.78 16.21 -12.02
CA ALA A 146 -1.09 16.24 -10.60
C ALA A 146 -0.50 17.46 -9.88
N VAL A 147 -1.20 17.89 -8.84
CA VAL A 147 -0.78 18.99 -7.95
C VAL A 147 0.10 18.42 -6.84
N PRO A 148 1.41 18.74 -6.82
CA PRO A 148 2.32 18.24 -5.80
C PRO A 148 2.31 19.10 -4.54
N HIS A 149 2.84 18.56 -3.44
CA HIS A 149 3.26 19.39 -2.32
C HIS A 149 4.42 20.31 -2.75
N GLY A 150 4.40 21.55 -2.28
CA GLY A 150 5.36 22.55 -2.72
C GLY A 150 4.90 23.36 -3.96
N ILE A 151 3.65 23.20 -4.38
CA ILE A 151 3.08 23.90 -5.53
C ILE A 151 3.29 25.42 -5.50
N THR A 152 3.39 26.01 -4.31
CA THR A 152 3.58 27.47 -4.17
C THR A 152 4.84 27.95 -4.88
N GLU A 153 5.93 27.24 -4.73
CA GLU A 153 7.22 27.57 -5.36
C GLU A 153 7.47 26.76 -6.63
N TYR A 154 7.14 25.49 -6.62
CA TYR A 154 7.56 24.55 -7.65
C TYR A 154 6.57 24.41 -8.81
N GLY A 155 5.31 24.80 -8.62
CA GLY A 155 4.28 24.62 -9.63
C GLY A 155 3.71 23.19 -9.67
N VAL A 156 3.04 22.85 -10.76
CA VAL A 156 2.44 21.52 -10.97
C VAL A 156 3.44 20.52 -11.56
N THR A 157 3.09 19.25 -11.55
CA THR A 157 3.97 18.18 -12.07
C THR A 157 4.48 18.45 -13.48
N GLY A 158 3.62 18.94 -14.35
CA GLY A 158 3.97 19.26 -15.75
C GLY A 158 5.05 20.32 -15.92
N ASP A 159 5.23 21.22 -14.93
CA ASP A 159 6.26 22.28 -15.00
C ASP A 159 7.69 21.69 -14.90
N HIS A 160 7.83 20.48 -14.39
CA HIS A 160 9.11 19.78 -14.22
C HIS A 160 9.40 18.76 -15.31
N VAL A 161 8.44 18.49 -16.20
CA VAL A 161 8.63 17.60 -17.34
C VAL A 161 9.46 18.32 -18.41
N VAL A 162 10.56 17.69 -18.78
CA VAL A 162 11.50 18.18 -19.80
C VAL A 162 11.18 17.58 -21.15
N SER A 163 10.94 16.27 -21.19
CA SER A 163 10.69 15.52 -22.42
C SER A 163 9.80 14.33 -22.15
N LEU A 164 9.05 13.92 -23.15
CA LEU A 164 8.22 12.71 -23.16
C LEU A 164 8.54 11.86 -24.39
N GLU A 165 8.52 10.55 -24.23
CA GLU A 165 8.33 9.57 -25.29
C GLU A 165 6.87 9.13 -25.27
N VAL A 166 6.18 9.25 -26.40
CA VAL A 166 4.74 9.01 -26.51
C VAL A 166 4.43 8.17 -27.73
N VAL A 167 3.63 7.12 -27.55
CA VAL A 167 3.07 6.33 -28.66
C VAL A 167 1.72 6.92 -29.05
N LEU A 168 1.60 7.41 -30.28
CA LEU A 168 0.37 7.94 -30.85
C LEU A 168 -0.62 6.82 -31.21
N PRO A 169 -1.93 7.12 -31.42
CA PRO A 169 -2.94 6.13 -31.73
C PRO A 169 -2.70 5.30 -33.02
N ASP A 170 -1.88 5.77 -33.94
CA ASP A 170 -1.44 5.03 -35.13
C ASP A 170 -0.20 4.14 -34.89
N GLY A 171 0.35 4.20 -33.67
CA GLY A 171 1.57 3.50 -33.26
C GLY A 171 2.88 4.22 -33.62
N THR A 172 2.81 5.48 -34.08
CA THR A 172 4.02 6.32 -34.25
C THR A 172 4.58 6.71 -32.89
N VAL A 173 5.89 6.57 -32.70
CA VAL A 173 6.59 7.05 -31.49
C VAL A 173 7.06 8.47 -31.74
N VAL A 174 6.72 9.38 -30.84
CA VAL A 174 7.17 10.77 -30.86
C VAL A 174 7.94 11.12 -29.60
N HIS A 175 8.96 11.96 -29.77
CA HIS A 175 9.69 12.55 -28.68
C HIS A 175 9.36 14.05 -28.60
N THR A 176 9.31 14.61 -27.39
CA THR A 176 9.02 16.04 -27.16
C THR A 176 10.21 16.74 -26.53
N GLY A 177 10.15 18.07 -26.39
CA GLY A 177 11.25 18.84 -25.84
C GLY A 177 12.52 18.75 -26.69
N SER A 178 13.69 18.86 -26.08
CA SER A 178 14.98 18.75 -26.81
C SER A 178 15.22 17.39 -27.42
N ALA A 179 14.59 16.33 -26.91
CA ALA A 179 14.64 14.99 -27.49
C ALA A 179 14.01 14.92 -28.89
N ALA A 180 13.11 15.84 -29.24
CA ALA A 180 12.55 15.92 -30.61
C ALA A 180 13.57 16.28 -31.68
N ASN A 181 14.73 16.85 -31.30
CA ASN A 181 15.80 17.23 -32.21
C ASN A 181 16.82 16.10 -32.46
N ASP A 182 16.65 14.96 -31.79
CA ASP A 182 17.48 13.77 -31.93
C ASP A 182 16.64 12.58 -32.32
N ALA A 183 16.96 11.92 -33.43
CA ALA A 183 16.21 10.78 -33.96
C ALA A 183 16.04 9.62 -32.96
N ASN A 184 16.97 9.51 -31.99
CA ASN A 184 16.95 8.49 -30.96
C ASN A 184 16.38 8.96 -29.60
N GLY A 185 16.04 10.26 -29.50
CA GLY A 185 15.51 10.84 -28.24
C GLY A 185 16.53 10.96 -27.10
N ASN A 186 17.83 10.85 -27.38
CA ASN A 186 18.88 10.78 -26.32
C ASN A 186 19.18 12.16 -25.68
N ILE A 187 18.87 13.29 -26.36
CA ILE A 187 19.14 14.63 -25.86
C ILE A 187 17.90 15.18 -25.13
N ALA A 188 17.52 14.58 -24.02
CA ALA A 188 16.35 14.95 -23.23
C ALA A 188 16.75 15.78 -22.00
N ILE A 189 17.14 17.04 -22.19
CA ILE A 189 17.69 17.92 -21.12
C ILE A 189 16.92 19.23 -20.95
N GLU A 190 16.13 19.65 -21.95
CA GLU A 190 15.38 20.90 -21.91
C GLU A 190 13.99 20.73 -22.56
N ARG A 191 12.98 21.45 -22.05
CA ARG A 191 11.62 21.43 -22.59
C ARG A 191 11.47 22.21 -23.88
N GLY A 192 12.28 23.28 -24.06
CA GLY A 192 12.30 24.08 -25.27
C GLY A 192 12.79 23.29 -26.48
N ALA A 193 12.01 23.32 -27.56
CA ALA A 193 12.36 22.76 -28.87
C ALA A 193 11.92 23.75 -29.93
N ASN A 194 12.28 23.48 -31.21
CA ASN A 194 11.76 24.28 -32.33
C ASN A 194 10.24 24.03 -32.51
N GLY A 195 9.45 25.09 -32.49
CA GLY A 195 8.00 25.04 -32.67
C GLY A 195 7.20 25.09 -31.36
N ALA A 196 5.99 24.56 -31.40
CA ALA A 196 5.11 24.54 -30.25
C ALA A 196 5.60 23.55 -29.16
N ASP A 197 5.24 23.83 -27.91
CA ASP A 197 5.49 22.90 -26.78
C ASP A 197 4.63 21.65 -26.92
N LEU A 198 5.15 20.64 -27.58
CA LEU A 198 4.44 19.37 -27.80
C LEU A 198 4.26 18.56 -26.54
N ALA A 199 5.11 18.71 -25.52
CA ALA A 199 4.94 18.04 -24.24
C ALA A 199 3.63 18.48 -23.57
N GLY A 200 3.26 19.75 -23.71
CA GLY A 200 2.02 20.29 -23.19
C GLY A 200 0.74 19.66 -23.77
N LEU A 201 0.80 19.02 -24.94
CA LEU A 201 -0.35 18.30 -25.52
C LEU A 201 -0.70 17.01 -24.70
N PHE A 202 0.31 16.37 -24.14
CA PHE A 202 0.15 15.08 -23.47
C PHE A 202 0.05 15.24 -21.95
N ILE A 203 0.63 16.30 -21.38
CA ILE A 203 0.51 16.66 -19.96
C ILE A 203 -0.94 17.06 -19.67
N GLY A 204 -1.59 16.39 -18.71
CA GLY A 204 -2.99 16.67 -18.39
C GLY A 204 -4.02 16.14 -19.40
N SER A 205 -3.58 15.41 -20.42
CA SER A 205 -4.47 14.81 -21.45
C SER A 205 -5.25 13.59 -20.95
N CYS A 206 -4.97 13.09 -19.76
CA CYS A 206 -5.54 11.83 -19.23
C CYS A 206 -5.38 10.65 -20.20
N GLY A 207 -4.30 10.63 -21.00
CA GLY A 207 -4.02 9.57 -21.96
C GLY A 207 -4.95 9.53 -23.18
N THR A 208 -5.74 10.56 -23.43
CA THR A 208 -6.68 10.59 -24.57
C THR A 208 -5.98 10.84 -25.91
N LEU A 209 -4.79 11.41 -25.93
CA LEU A 209 -4.05 11.82 -27.14
C LEU A 209 -2.86 10.92 -27.47
N GLY A 210 -2.37 10.13 -26.53
CA GLY A 210 -1.22 9.26 -26.68
C GLY A 210 -0.87 8.49 -25.41
N VAL A 211 -0.08 7.45 -25.54
CA VAL A 211 0.44 6.63 -24.43
C VAL A 211 1.84 7.13 -24.08
N ILE A 212 1.99 7.77 -22.92
CA ILE A 212 3.32 8.14 -22.40
C ILE A 212 4.04 6.87 -21.98
N THR A 213 5.20 6.61 -22.56
CA THR A 213 6.04 5.44 -22.27
C THR A 213 7.26 5.78 -21.44
N LYS A 214 7.85 6.97 -21.68
CA LYS A 214 8.95 7.50 -20.87
C LYS A 214 8.81 9.00 -20.62
N ALA A 215 9.41 9.46 -19.54
CA ALA A 215 9.47 10.88 -19.19
C ALA A 215 10.85 11.25 -18.66
N THR A 216 11.31 12.44 -19.04
CA THR A 216 12.49 13.07 -18.45
C THR A 216 12.02 14.23 -17.57
N MET A 217 12.48 14.27 -16.31
CA MET A 217 12.05 15.25 -15.32
C MET A 217 13.23 15.91 -14.63
N ARG A 218 13.06 17.20 -14.28
CA ARG A 218 14.08 17.95 -13.53
C ARG A 218 14.21 17.43 -12.11
N ILE A 219 15.44 17.38 -11.63
CA ILE A 219 15.79 17.13 -10.23
C ILE A 219 16.51 18.33 -9.65
N ARG A 220 16.61 18.41 -8.32
CA ARG A 220 17.30 19.50 -7.63
C ARG A 220 18.07 19.00 -6.42
N ARG A 221 18.98 19.82 -5.89
CA ARG A 221 19.64 19.53 -4.62
C ARG A 221 18.65 19.60 -3.47
N ILE A 222 18.82 18.70 -2.50
CA ILE A 222 18.10 18.76 -1.23
C ILE A 222 18.45 20.09 -0.55
N PRO A 223 17.46 20.86 -0.06
CA PRO A 223 17.70 22.12 0.63
C PRO A 223 18.45 21.90 1.95
N GLU A 224 19.21 22.93 2.39
CA GLU A 224 20.00 22.85 3.62
C GLU A 224 19.15 22.82 4.89
N VAL A 225 17.98 23.47 4.84
CA VAL A 225 17.05 23.57 5.98
C VAL A 225 15.61 23.46 5.53
N GLU A 226 14.79 22.97 6.43
CA GLU A 226 13.33 23.04 6.40
C GLU A 226 12.85 23.76 7.65
N ASP A 227 12.15 24.88 7.49
CA ASP A 227 11.52 25.62 8.57
C ASP A 227 10.00 25.56 8.45
N PHE A 228 9.34 25.56 9.59
CA PHE A 228 7.89 25.40 9.69
C PHE A 228 7.27 26.58 10.42
N LEU A 229 6.10 27.04 9.91
CA LEU A 229 5.29 28.08 10.54
C LEU A 229 3.84 27.64 10.58
N PHE A 230 3.15 28.00 11.65
CA PHE A 230 1.73 27.75 11.83
C PHE A 230 1.05 28.99 12.34
N TYR A 231 0.04 29.48 11.61
CA TYR A 231 -0.75 30.64 11.95
C TYR A 231 -2.24 30.33 11.90
N THR A 232 -3.00 31.01 12.77
CA THR A 232 -4.46 30.97 12.77
C THR A 232 -5.03 32.37 12.63
N PHE A 233 -6.24 32.46 12.06
CA PHE A 233 -6.95 33.71 11.81
C PHE A 233 -8.42 33.57 12.23
N GLU A 234 -9.00 34.66 12.73
CA GLU A 234 -10.42 34.69 13.08
C GLU A 234 -11.32 34.97 11.87
N LYS A 235 -10.82 35.78 10.91
CA LYS A 235 -11.59 36.21 9.73
C LYS A 235 -11.04 35.61 8.44
N LEU A 236 -11.96 35.26 7.54
CA LEU A 236 -11.64 34.76 6.21
C LEU A 236 -10.85 35.79 5.40
N GLU A 237 -11.31 37.05 5.46
CA GLU A 237 -10.72 38.15 4.72
C GLU A 237 -9.23 38.37 5.08
N ASP A 238 -8.93 38.41 6.39
CA ASP A 238 -7.57 38.54 6.91
C ASP A 238 -6.67 37.39 6.44
N THR A 239 -7.22 36.15 6.45
CA THR A 239 -6.51 34.97 5.98
C THR A 239 -6.16 35.03 4.50
N VAL A 240 -7.15 35.34 3.66
CA VAL A 240 -7.00 35.41 2.21
C VAL A 240 -6.06 36.53 1.80
N ASP A 241 -6.13 37.69 2.48
CA ASP A 241 -5.24 38.82 2.21
C ASP A 241 -3.79 38.54 2.64
N ALA A 242 -3.60 37.88 3.80
CA ALA A 242 -2.29 37.39 4.22
C ALA A 242 -1.68 36.43 3.19
N VAL A 243 -2.46 35.48 2.68
CA VAL A 243 -1.99 34.55 1.65
C VAL A 243 -1.62 35.27 0.37
N SER A 244 -2.43 36.23 -0.09
CA SER A 244 -2.11 37.02 -1.30
C SER A 244 -0.81 37.80 -1.14
N ALA A 245 -0.53 38.33 0.05
CA ALA A 245 0.73 39.01 0.35
C ALA A 245 1.91 38.00 0.38
N LEU A 246 1.74 36.83 0.97
CA LEU A 246 2.74 35.77 0.98
C LEU A 246 3.10 35.29 -0.44
N GLN A 247 2.08 35.10 -1.29
CA GLN A 247 2.27 34.71 -2.69
C GLN A 247 3.04 35.78 -3.48
N SER A 248 2.69 37.06 -3.31
CA SER A 248 3.32 38.16 -4.06
C SER A 248 4.80 38.33 -3.73
N GLN A 249 5.22 37.95 -2.52
CA GLN A 249 6.60 38.03 -2.06
C GLN A 249 7.37 36.72 -2.20
N ALA A 250 6.73 35.65 -2.69
CA ALA A 250 7.31 34.31 -2.79
C ALA A 250 7.96 33.82 -1.45
N SER A 251 7.31 34.12 -0.34
CA SER A 251 7.90 34.00 1.00
C SER A 251 8.02 32.55 1.49
N ALA A 252 7.21 31.61 0.98
CA ALA A 252 7.22 30.22 1.40
C ALA A 252 7.30 29.24 0.22
N THR A 253 7.86 28.08 0.46
CA THR A 253 7.95 26.99 -0.55
C THR A 253 6.60 26.29 -0.71
N PHE A 254 5.87 26.16 0.38
CA PHE A 254 4.53 25.59 0.38
C PHE A 254 3.63 26.31 1.38
N ILE A 255 2.45 26.67 0.94
CA ILE A 255 1.39 27.27 1.76
C ILE A 255 0.15 26.42 1.60
N ILE A 256 -0.39 25.94 2.72
CA ILE A 256 -1.68 25.28 2.78
C ILE A 256 -2.57 25.94 3.80
N GLY A 257 -3.82 26.13 3.45
CA GLY A 257 -4.85 26.66 4.34
C GLY A 257 -5.97 25.65 4.56
N LEU A 258 -6.48 25.58 5.78
CA LEU A 258 -7.69 24.83 6.12
C LEU A 258 -8.81 25.85 6.36
N PHE A 259 -9.84 25.84 5.51
CA PHE A 259 -10.90 26.84 5.44
C PHE A 259 -12.27 26.34 5.90
N GLY A 260 -12.37 25.06 6.26
CA GLY A 260 -13.61 24.43 6.75
C GLY A 260 -13.33 23.08 7.35
N GLY A 261 -14.36 22.48 7.94
CA GLY A 261 -14.26 21.20 8.64
C GLY A 261 -13.93 21.34 10.13
N PRO A 262 -13.84 20.22 10.84
CA PRO A 262 -13.60 20.19 12.27
C PRO A 262 -12.16 20.63 12.59
N LYS A 263 -12.00 21.37 13.66
CA LYS A 263 -10.70 21.89 14.10
C LYS A 263 -10.05 20.97 15.12
N PRO A 264 -8.71 20.89 15.13
CA PRO A 264 -8.01 20.26 16.23
C PRO A 264 -8.34 20.93 17.57
N SER A 265 -8.50 20.14 18.64
CA SER A 265 -8.81 20.67 19.96
C SER A 265 -7.70 21.60 20.47
N GLY A 266 -8.08 22.74 21.03
CA GLY A 266 -7.15 23.71 21.63
C GLY A 266 -6.62 24.79 20.70
N ILE A 267 -6.94 24.75 19.39
CA ILE A 267 -6.53 25.78 18.43
C ILE A 267 -7.56 26.91 18.42
N LYS A 268 -7.09 28.15 18.65
CA LYS A 268 -7.89 29.39 18.54
C LYS A 268 -7.88 29.86 17.09
N GLY A 269 -8.98 30.43 16.63
CA GLY A 269 -9.11 30.94 15.26
C GLY A 269 -9.98 30.03 14.37
N ASN A 270 -10.51 30.61 13.28
CA ASN A 270 -11.45 29.93 12.38
C ASN A 270 -10.77 29.32 11.17
N TYR A 271 -9.65 29.87 10.77
CA TYR A 271 -8.88 29.49 9.60
C TYR A 271 -7.42 29.25 9.97
N THR A 272 -6.77 28.31 9.31
CA THR A 272 -5.37 27.98 9.60
C THR A 272 -4.51 28.10 8.35
N LEU A 273 -3.26 28.51 8.54
CA LEU A 273 -2.21 28.49 7.51
C LEU A 273 -1.00 27.74 8.02
N HIS A 274 -0.62 26.73 7.28
CA HIS A 274 0.63 26.01 7.45
C HIS A 274 1.60 26.45 6.35
N MET A 275 2.82 26.83 6.73
CA MET A 275 3.83 27.27 5.77
C MET A 275 5.11 26.49 6.00
N ILE A 276 5.71 26.06 4.90
CA ILE A 276 6.98 25.34 4.89
C ILE A 276 7.97 26.14 4.02
N ILE A 277 9.17 26.35 4.55
CA ILE A 277 10.25 27.06 3.89
C ILE A 277 11.40 26.07 3.72
N ARG A 278 11.81 25.83 2.49
CA ARG A 278 12.87 24.90 2.13
C ARG A 278 13.89 25.65 1.27
N ASP A 279 15.07 25.94 1.86
CA ASP A 279 16.06 26.78 1.18
C ASP A 279 17.47 26.62 1.80
N ARG A 280 18.42 27.42 1.33
CA ARG A 280 19.70 27.64 2.02
C ARG A 280 19.45 28.36 3.34
N ARG A 281 20.28 28.10 4.35
CA ARG A 281 20.09 28.60 5.71
C ARG A 281 19.90 30.11 5.83
N THR A 282 20.64 30.87 5.06
CA THR A 282 20.56 32.34 5.05
C THR A 282 19.22 32.84 4.48
N THR A 283 18.87 32.39 3.30
CA THR A 283 17.63 32.75 2.60
C THR A 283 16.38 32.26 3.36
N ALA A 284 16.43 31.04 3.94
CA ALA A 284 15.33 30.51 4.73
C ALA A 284 14.98 31.39 5.93
N LYS A 285 16.00 31.94 6.62
CA LYS A 285 15.79 32.86 7.74
C LYS A 285 15.07 34.14 7.32
N GLU A 286 15.47 34.74 6.19
CA GLU A 286 14.85 35.95 5.66
C GLU A 286 13.40 35.69 5.22
N ARG A 287 13.16 34.57 4.51
CA ARG A 287 11.82 34.14 4.10
C ARG A 287 10.90 33.89 5.30
N LYS A 288 11.41 33.24 6.35
CA LYS A 288 10.68 33.00 7.59
C LYS A 288 10.25 34.30 8.26
N GLN A 289 11.16 35.22 8.40
CA GLN A 289 10.87 36.55 8.97
C GLN A 289 9.83 37.30 8.14
N ALA A 290 9.91 37.23 6.82
CA ALA A 290 8.91 37.85 5.94
C ALA A 290 7.52 37.22 6.15
N CYS A 291 7.42 35.87 6.24
CA CYS A 291 6.16 35.19 6.53
C CYS A 291 5.57 35.63 7.89
N GLU A 292 6.39 35.70 8.93
CA GLU A 292 5.97 36.15 10.26
C GLU A 292 5.41 37.58 10.26
N VAL A 293 6.12 38.51 9.65
CA VAL A 293 5.71 39.94 9.52
C VAL A 293 4.40 40.03 8.75
N ILE A 294 4.26 39.32 7.62
CA ILE A 294 3.04 39.34 6.82
C ILE A 294 1.87 38.82 7.62
N CYS A 295 1.98 37.60 8.20
CA CYS A 295 0.88 37.02 8.95
C CYS A 295 0.44 37.91 10.12
N GLN A 296 1.37 38.52 10.85
CA GLN A 296 1.07 39.41 11.96
C GLN A 296 0.38 40.71 11.48
N SER A 297 0.75 41.24 10.32
CA SER A 297 0.13 42.44 9.77
C SER A 297 -1.34 42.26 9.36
N TYR A 298 -1.76 40.98 9.15
CA TYR A 298 -3.14 40.61 8.86
C TYR A 298 -3.82 39.91 10.05
N ASN A 299 -3.47 40.27 11.28
CA ASN A 299 -4.08 39.73 12.51
C ASN A 299 -3.88 38.23 12.73
N GLY A 300 -2.87 37.62 12.10
CA GLY A 300 -2.52 36.20 12.29
C GLY A 300 -1.92 35.93 13.66
N ILE A 301 -2.36 34.88 14.32
CA ILE A 301 -1.88 34.44 15.64
C ILE A 301 -0.96 33.26 15.44
N ALA A 302 0.31 33.43 15.82
CA ALA A 302 1.29 32.35 15.75
C ALA A 302 0.93 31.19 16.69
N GLN A 303 1.07 29.98 16.18
CA GLN A 303 0.84 28.73 16.88
C GLN A 303 2.13 27.90 16.92
N ASP A 304 2.11 26.78 17.66
CA ASP A 304 3.24 25.84 17.71
C ASP A 304 3.50 25.24 16.32
N PRO A 305 4.67 25.46 15.72
CA PRO A 305 5.01 24.97 14.38
C PRO A 305 5.10 23.42 14.29
N ILE A 306 5.13 22.71 15.43
CA ILE A 306 5.16 21.25 15.46
C ILE A 306 3.96 20.65 14.72
N ALA A 307 2.81 21.33 14.73
CA ALA A 307 1.64 20.91 13.97
C ALA A 307 1.89 20.92 12.46
N THR A 308 2.58 21.96 11.94
CA THR A 308 2.99 22.02 10.53
C THR A 308 4.07 21.00 10.21
N GLN A 309 5.04 20.79 11.12
CA GLN A 309 6.07 19.77 10.95
C GLN A 309 5.46 18.38 10.86
N ARG A 310 4.54 18.03 11.76
CA ARG A 310 3.80 16.76 11.70
C ARG A 310 2.99 16.63 10.42
N TYR A 311 2.25 17.70 10.07
CA TYR A 311 1.51 17.75 8.81
C TYR A 311 2.43 17.45 7.63
N TRP A 312 3.60 18.09 7.53
CA TRP A 312 4.57 17.89 6.45
C TRP A 312 5.15 16.48 6.44
N THR A 313 5.62 15.98 7.60
CA THR A 313 6.25 14.66 7.70
C THR A 313 5.26 13.52 7.55
N GLU A 314 4.05 13.69 8.05
CA GLU A 314 3.01 12.66 7.97
C GLU A 314 2.19 12.74 6.68
N HIS A 315 1.89 13.94 6.20
CA HIS A 315 1.10 14.21 5.00
C HIS A 315 1.88 14.10 3.70
N MET A 316 3.13 14.57 3.64
CA MET A 316 3.97 14.33 2.47
C MET A 316 4.04 12.85 2.13
N TYR A 317 4.00 12.03 3.17
CA TYR A 317 4.06 10.58 3.03
C TYR A 317 2.66 9.93 3.05
N SER A 318 1.62 10.65 3.43
CA SER A 318 0.29 10.08 3.53
C SER A 318 -0.83 11.12 3.74
N TRP A 319 -1.13 11.95 2.74
CA TRP A 319 -2.33 12.78 2.88
C TRP A 319 -3.61 11.92 3.04
N LEU A 320 -3.59 10.67 2.61
CA LEU A 320 -4.60 9.67 2.93
C LEU A 320 -4.53 9.18 4.38
N ARG A 321 -3.38 9.35 5.07
CA ARG A 321 -3.15 8.93 6.47
C ARG A 321 -3.56 9.99 7.49
N ASN A 322 -4.09 11.11 7.04
CA ASN A 322 -4.45 12.23 7.86
C ASN A 322 -5.47 11.96 8.95
N ASP A 323 -6.00 10.82 8.86
CA ASP A 323 -7.02 10.36 9.73
C ASP A 323 -6.46 9.22 10.55
N GLY A 324 -5.60 9.55 11.49
CA GLY A 324 -5.23 8.60 12.53
C GLY A 324 -6.46 7.82 12.95
N PRO A 325 -6.33 6.55 13.33
CA PRO A 325 -7.46 5.63 13.49
C PRO A 325 -8.56 6.13 14.42
N SER A 326 -8.34 7.24 15.10
CA SER A 326 -9.10 7.46 16.33
C SER A 326 -10.11 8.58 16.32
N THR A 327 -10.05 9.57 15.46
CA THR A 327 -10.84 10.76 15.81
C THR A 327 -11.80 11.27 14.76
N TYR A 328 -11.51 11.09 13.47
CA TYR A 328 -12.33 11.71 12.43
C TYR A 328 -13.26 10.75 11.69
N TYR A 329 -12.78 9.53 11.40
CA TYR A 329 -13.49 8.66 10.47
C TYR A 329 -13.94 7.35 11.10
N GLY A 330 -13.50 7.02 12.31
CA GLY A 330 -13.86 5.77 12.96
C GLY A 330 -13.53 4.54 12.10
N SER A 331 -13.95 3.39 12.52
CA SER A 331 -13.87 2.12 11.78
C SER A 331 -14.92 1.99 10.65
N ARG A 332 -15.45 3.10 10.11
CA ARG A 332 -16.57 3.05 9.17
C ARG A 332 -16.11 3.23 7.72
N PRO A 333 -16.81 2.62 6.75
CA PRO A 333 -16.50 2.67 5.32
C PRO A 333 -16.86 4.03 4.72
N TYR A 334 -16.13 5.09 5.08
CA TYR A 334 -16.31 6.40 4.49
C TYR A 334 -15.50 6.54 3.20
N TYR A 335 -16.14 7.09 2.20
CA TYR A 335 -15.57 7.45 0.92
C TYR A 335 -15.64 8.97 0.72
N CYS A 336 -14.62 9.53 0.04
CA CYS A 336 -14.49 10.95 -0.23
C CYS A 336 -14.58 11.21 -1.74
N PRO A 337 -15.75 11.62 -2.27
CA PRO A 337 -15.82 12.12 -3.64
C PRO A 337 -15.27 13.53 -3.68
N GLU A 338 -14.13 13.66 -4.30
CA GLU A 338 -13.39 14.90 -4.37
C GLU A 338 -13.97 15.86 -5.42
N VAL A 339 -14.10 17.15 -5.05
CA VAL A 339 -14.27 18.26 -5.98
C VAL A 339 -13.06 19.18 -5.83
N ALA A 340 -12.24 19.30 -6.87
CA ALA A 340 -11.00 20.05 -6.79
C ALA A 340 -10.74 20.91 -8.02
N GLY A 341 -10.12 22.07 -7.84
CA GLY A 341 -9.74 22.95 -8.95
C GLY A 341 -9.08 24.24 -8.50
N PHE A 342 -8.52 24.95 -9.47
CA PHE A 342 -7.87 26.23 -9.26
C PHE A 342 -8.88 27.38 -9.26
N LEU A 343 -8.70 28.33 -8.35
CA LEU A 343 -9.45 29.59 -8.31
C LEU A 343 -8.52 30.74 -7.91
N PRO A 344 -8.80 31.98 -8.35
CA PRO A 344 -8.08 33.14 -7.86
C PRO A 344 -8.13 33.18 -6.32
N THR A 345 -6.99 33.43 -5.67
CA THR A 345 -6.92 33.43 -4.19
C THR A 345 -8.02 34.31 -3.57
N GLN A 346 -8.26 35.51 -4.12
CA GLN A 346 -9.29 36.41 -3.61
C GLN A 346 -10.74 35.89 -3.77
N ALA A 347 -10.98 34.98 -4.72
CA ALA A 347 -12.30 34.36 -4.91
C ALA A 347 -12.71 33.45 -3.74
N LEU A 348 -11.76 33.02 -2.90
CA LEU A 348 -12.07 32.28 -1.66
C LEU A 348 -13.00 33.05 -0.72
N LYS A 349 -12.93 34.40 -0.73
CA LYS A 349 -13.82 35.26 0.09
C LYS A 349 -15.31 35.10 -0.27
N GLU A 350 -15.61 34.65 -1.49
CA GLU A 350 -16.97 34.36 -1.93
C GLU A 350 -17.28 32.86 -1.94
N ALA A 351 -16.33 32.05 -2.41
CA ALA A 351 -16.52 30.62 -2.59
C ALA A 351 -16.72 29.87 -1.25
N ILE A 352 -15.91 30.16 -0.23
CA ILE A 352 -16.03 29.50 1.09
C ILE A 352 -17.39 29.81 1.77
N PRO A 353 -17.88 31.08 1.85
CA PRO A 353 -19.23 31.34 2.35
C PRO A 353 -20.33 30.69 1.53
N ALA A 354 -20.17 30.56 0.20
CA ALA A 354 -21.15 29.90 -0.64
C ALA A 354 -21.23 28.39 -0.37
N LEU A 355 -20.07 27.73 -0.21
CA LEU A 355 -19.99 26.31 0.20
C LEU A 355 -20.63 26.10 1.59
N ASN A 356 -20.32 26.95 2.56
CA ASN A 356 -20.88 26.84 3.90
C ASN A 356 -22.41 26.98 3.89
N ARG A 357 -22.96 27.91 3.09
CA ARG A 357 -24.41 28.04 2.90
C ARG A 357 -25.02 26.79 2.27
N TYR A 358 -24.43 26.28 1.19
CA TYR A 358 -24.91 25.04 0.56
C TYR A 358 -24.99 23.87 1.56
N ILE A 359 -23.95 23.68 2.37
CA ILE A 359 -23.93 22.63 3.39
C ILE A 359 -25.04 22.88 4.44
N GLN A 360 -25.16 24.12 4.91
CA GLN A 360 -26.18 24.51 5.91
C GLN A 360 -27.60 24.29 5.38
N ASP A 361 -27.85 24.68 4.14
CA ASP A 361 -29.16 24.54 3.49
C ASP A 361 -29.53 23.07 3.22
N THR A 362 -28.53 22.18 3.13
CA THR A 362 -28.73 20.75 2.86
C THR A 362 -28.43 19.86 4.06
N GLN A 363 -28.19 20.41 5.24
CA GLN A 363 -27.74 19.69 6.45
C GLN A 363 -28.68 18.54 6.85
N GLU A 364 -29.98 18.73 6.79
CA GLU A 364 -30.96 17.69 7.13
C GLU A 364 -30.79 16.44 6.23
N ALA A 365 -30.61 16.65 4.92
CA ALA A 365 -30.38 15.55 3.99
C ALA A 365 -29.00 14.89 4.19
N TRP A 366 -27.98 15.67 4.56
CA TRP A 366 -26.67 15.12 4.92
C TRP A 366 -26.77 14.21 6.15
N ASP A 367 -27.47 14.65 7.18
CA ASP A 367 -27.66 13.87 8.42
C ASP A 367 -28.43 12.57 8.15
N GLN A 368 -29.49 12.62 7.32
CA GLN A 368 -30.25 11.44 6.91
C GLN A 368 -29.38 10.39 6.20
N HIS A 369 -28.41 10.82 5.39
CA HIS A 369 -27.48 9.93 4.67
C HIS A 369 -26.16 9.68 5.41
N GLY A 370 -26.00 10.21 6.62
CA GLY A 370 -24.77 10.09 7.41
C GLY A 370 -23.57 10.76 6.77
N MET A 371 -23.78 11.77 5.92
CA MET A 371 -22.72 12.53 5.27
C MET A 371 -22.06 13.54 6.22
N ARG A 372 -20.81 13.85 5.95
CA ARG A 372 -20.02 14.84 6.70
C ARG A 372 -19.05 15.55 5.78
N VAL A 373 -18.71 16.81 6.13
CA VAL A 373 -17.57 17.51 5.55
C VAL A 373 -16.30 17.01 6.20
N LYS A 374 -15.30 16.65 5.40
CA LYS A 374 -13.93 16.42 5.86
C LYS A 374 -13.22 17.74 6.07
N GLY A 375 -13.23 18.60 5.05
CA GLY A 375 -12.56 19.89 5.09
C GLY A 375 -12.61 20.61 3.74
N PHE A 376 -12.18 21.86 3.79
CA PHE A 376 -11.87 22.66 2.62
C PHE A 376 -10.38 22.99 2.69
N ASP A 377 -9.59 22.19 2.02
CA ASP A 377 -8.14 22.37 1.98
C ASP A 377 -7.76 23.18 0.76
N VAL A 378 -6.88 24.14 0.90
CA VAL A 378 -6.41 24.98 -0.21
C VAL A 378 -4.88 24.93 -0.29
N TYR A 379 -4.36 24.37 -1.37
CA TYR A 379 -2.94 24.43 -1.70
C TYR A 379 -2.69 25.67 -2.55
N PHE A 380 -1.91 26.59 -2.04
CA PHE A 380 -1.68 27.84 -2.75
C PHE A 380 -0.53 27.71 -3.74
N SER A 381 -0.82 28.02 -5.01
CA SER A 381 0.19 28.25 -6.04
C SER A 381 0.72 29.68 -5.97
N ARG A 382 1.50 30.11 -6.96
CA ARG A 382 2.04 31.49 -6.99
C ARG A 382 0.98 32.58 -7.01
N ASN A 383 -0.20 32.34 -7.59
CA ASN A 383 -1.23 33.36 -7.82
C ASN A 383 -2.66 32.83 -7.68
N SER A 384 -2.83 31.60 -7.27
CA SER A 384 -4.14 30.97 -7.14
C SER A 384 -4.15 30.02 -5.95
N GLY A 385 -5.34 29.57 -5.56
CA GLY A 385 -5.53 28.46 -4.65
C GLY A 385 -6.04 27.23 -5.40
N PHE A 386 -5.56 26.06 -5.06
CA PHE A 386 -6.13 24.80 -5.46
C PHE A 386 -7.02 24.28 -4.33
N LEU A 387 -8.32 24.50 -4.48
CA LEU A 387 -9.32 24.16 -3.46
C LEU A 387 -9.75 22.71 -3.62
N TRP A 388 -9.69 21.96 -2.52
CA TRP A 388 -10.24 20.65 -2.35
C TRP A 388 -11.46 20.71 -1.46
N VAL A 389 -12.56 20.12 -1.91
CA VAL A 389 -13.79 19.99 -1.12
C VAL A 389 -14.04 18.51 -0.91
N ASP A 390 -13.77 18.06 0.28
CA ASP A 390 -13.86 16.67 0.66
C ASP A 390 -15.14 16.41 1.48
N THR A 391 -15.97 15.51 0.99
CA THR A 391 -17.15 15.03 1.69
C THR A 391 -17.05 13.54 1.98
N LEU A 392 -17.67 13.07 3.04
CA LEU A 392 -17.61 11.69 3.49
C LEU A 392 -18.97 11.07 3.57
N TYR A 393 -19.12 9.86 3.06
CA TYR A 393 -20.32 9.05 3.20
C TYR A 393 -19.96 7.56 3.23
N ASN A 394 -20.89 6.74 3.72
CA ASN A 394 -20.74 5.29 3.74
C ASN A 394 -21.08 4.70 2.37
N GLU A 395 -20.08 4.28 1.62
CA GLU A 395 -20.23 3.69 0.28
C GLU A 395 -20.95 2.31 0.31
N SER A 396 -20.99 1.64 1.47
CA SER A 396 -21.74 0.39 1.62
C SER A 396 -23.25 0.60 1.64
N ASN A 397 -23.71 1.84 1.85
CA ASN A 397 -25.10 2.25 1.77
C ASN A 397 -25.38 2.85 0.39
N VAL A 398 -26.19 2.18 -0.42
CA VAL A 398 -26.49 2.58 -1.81
C VAL A 398 -27.14 3.96 -1.90
N GLU A 399 -28.04 4.29 -0.96
CA GLU A 399 -28.72 5.59 -0.92
C GLU A 399 -27.75 6.71 -0.55
N ALA A 400 -26.88 6.49 0.46
CA ALA A 400 -25.84 7.43 0.82
C ALA A 400 -24.83 7.62 -0.31
N HIS A 401 -24.48 6.55 -1.02
CA HIS A 401 -23.61 6.62 -2.19
C HIS A 401 -24.23 7.46 -3.31
N ALA A 402 -25.47 7.17 -3.70
CA ALA A 402 -26.19 7.94 -4.71
C ALA A 402 -26.33 9.42 -4.34
N TYR A 403 -26.64 9.71 -3.06
CA TYR A 403 -26.71 11.08 -2.56
C TYR A 403 -25.33 11.76 -2.56
N GLY A 404 -24.26 11.05 -2.21
CA GLY A 404 -22.88 11.55 -2.29
C GLY A 404 -22.49 11.98 -3.70
N LEU A 405 -22.87 11.21 -4.73
CA LEU A 405 -22.65 11.61 -6.14
C LEU A 405 -23.45 12.86 -6.52
N LYS A 406 -24.68 12.99 -6.02
CA LYS A 406 -25.50 14.21 -6.21
C LYS A 406 -24.81 15.41 -5.56
N VAL A 407 -24.34 15.30 -4.32
CA VAL A 407 -23.62 16.38 -3.63
C VAL A 407 -22.37 16.79 -4.37
N ARG A 408 -21.61 15.82 -4.90
CA ARG A 408 -20.44 16.08 -5.76
C ARG A 408 -20.82 16.89 -7.01
N ALA A 409 -21.93 16.54 -7.67
CA ALA A 409 -22.45 17.27 -8.82
C ALA A 409 -22.86 18.70 -8.44
N ASP A 410 -23.62 18.86 -7.37
CA ASP A 410 -24.10 20.19 -6.89
C ASP A 410 -22.93 21.12 -6.53
N ILE A 411 -21.93 20.61 -5.79
CA ILE A 411 -20.73 21.38 -5.42
C ILE A 411 -19.92 21.71 -6.67
N SER A 412 -19.79 20.79 -7.61
CA SER A 412 -19.10 21.05 -8.89
C SER A 412 -19.78 22.16 -9.67
N GLU A 413 -21.11 22.09 -9.82
CA GLU A 413 -21.88 23.14 -10.49
C GLU A 413 -21.71 24.49 -9.78
N LEU A 414 -21.82 24.53 -8.45
CA LEU A 414 -21.65 25.74 -7.65
C LEU A 414 -20.29 26.40 -7.89
N LEU A 415 -19.21 25.63 -7.81
CA LEU A 415 -17.85 26.16 -7.84
C LEU A 415 -17.38 26.49 -9.27
N PHE A 416 -17.59 25.59 -10.24
CA PHE A 416 -17.13 25.77 -11.61
C PHE A 416 -17.98 26.73 -12.44
N SER A 417 -19.19 27.04 -11.98
CA SER A 417 -20.01 28.05 -12.67
C SER A 417 -19.48 29.46 -12.51
N LYS A 418 -18.74 29.76 -11.41
CA LYS A 418 -18.39 31.13 -11.07
C LYS A 418 -16.91 31.37 -10.74
N TRP A 419 -16.24 30.45 -10.04
CA TRP A 419 -14.93 30.77 -9.45
C TRP A 419 -13.80 29.84 -9.90
N MET A 420 -14.10 28.56 -10.12
CA MET A 420 -13.06 27.55 -10.32
C MET A 420 -12.80 27.26 -11.79
N SER A 421 -11.52 27.04 -12.07
CA SER A 421 -11.04 26.39 -13.27
C SER A 421 -10.59 24.96 -12.91
N PRO A 422 -10.89 23.96 -13.74
CA PRO A 422 -10.46 22.60 -13.43
C PRO A 422 -8.92 22.51 -13.36
N GLY A 423 -8.45 21.87 -12.32
CA GLY A 423 -7.04 21.52 -12.14
C GLY A 423 -6.95 20.00 -12.05
N GLY A 424 -6.74 19.35 -13.20
CA GLY A 424 -6.94 17.92 -13.28
C GLY A 424 -8.43 17.58 -13.38
N ILE A 425 -8.93 17.39 -14.60
CA ILE A 425 -10.35 17.09 -14.80
C ILE A 425 -10.59 15.63 -14.47
N VAL A 426 -11.43 15.42 -13.48
CA VAL A 426 -11.96 14.14 -13.09
C VAL A 426 -13.04 13.75 -14.08
N ALA A 427 -12.99 12.58 -14.70
CA ALA A 427 -14.00 12.17 -15.67
C ALA A 427 -15.43 12.27 -15.10
N GLY A 428 -15.62 11.97 -13.80
CA GLY A 428 -16.90 12.09 -13.13
C GLY A 428 -17.46 13.52 -13.02
N ILE A 429 -16.64 14.55 -13.13
CA ILE A 429 -17.08 15.95 -13.15
C ILE A 429 -16.93 16.61 -14.53
N ALA A 430 -16.32 15.91 -15.48
CA ALA A 430 -16.13 16.40 -16.86
C ALA A 430 -17.45 16.91 -17.50
N PRO A 431 -18.60 16.23 -17.34
CA PRO A 431 -19.87 16.71 -17.90
C PRO A 431 -20.29 18.11 -17.41
N TYR A 432 -19.88 18.50 -16.21
CA TYR A 432 -20.19 19.82 -15.65
C TYR A 432 -19.23 20.91 -16.08
N ILE A 433 -18.03 20.54 -16.54
CA ILE A 433 -16.93 21.46 -16.81
C ILE A 433 -16.67 21.62 -18.32
N MET A 434 -16.49 20.50 -19.03
CA MET A 434 -16.01 20.52 -20.42
C MET A 434 -16.87 21.37 -21.37
N PRO A 435 -18.23 21.33 -21.29
CA PRO A 435 -19.06 22.18 -22.13
C PRO A 435 -18.85 23.68 -21.89
N LYS A 436 -18.42 24.05 -20.68
CA LYS A 436 -18.18 25.46 -20.30
C LYS A 436 -16.89 26.03 -20.88
N LEU A 437 -15.96 25.17 -21.36
CA LEU A 437 -14.70 25.59 -21.98
C LEU A 437 -14.87 26.15 -23.41
N GLY A 438 -16.06 26.03 -24.01
CA GLY A 438 -16.40 26.64 -25.29
C GLY A 438 -15.43 26.24 -26.42
N THR A 439 -14.81 27.23 -27.09
CA THR A 439 -13.88 27.01 -28.20
C THR A 439 -12.64 26.23 -27.81
N SER A 440 -12.19 26.30 -26.58
CA SER A 440 -11.05 25.47 -26.10
C SER A 440 -11.41 23.99 -26.10
N PHE A 441 -12.63 23.63 -25.70
CA PHE A 441 -13.11 22.24 -25.79
C PHE A 441 -13.22 21.79 -27.25
N GLN A 442 -13.74 22.64 -28.14
CA GLN A 442 -13.81 22.34 -29.59
C GLN A 442 -12.43 22.09 -30.18
N LEU A 443 -11.42 22.88 -29.79
CA LEU A 443 -10.04 22.64 -30.23
C LEU A 443 -9.50 21.29 -29.71
N MET A 444 -9.75 20.94 -28.44
CA MET A 444 -9.36 19.64 -27.90
C MET A 444 -10.02 18.47 -28.64
N GLN A 445 -11.32 18.59 -28.99
CA GLN A 445 -12.01 17.60 -29.80
C GLN A 445 -11.39 17.46 -31.20
N ALA A 446 -11.10 18.59 -31.87
CA ALA A 446 -10.47 18.56 -33.18
C ALA A 446 -9.05 17.92 -33.15
N LEU A 447 -8.28 18.16 -32.08
CA LEU A 447 -7.00 17.48 -31.87
C LEU A 447 -7.18 15.97 -31.66
N LYS A 448 -8.18 15.58 -30.85
CA LYS A 448 -8.51 14.18 -30.64
C LYS A 448 -8.90 13.50 -31.96
N ASP A 449 -9.80 14.10 -32.74
CA ASP A 449 -10.27 13.56 -34.03
C ASP A 449 -9.12 13.44 -35.05
N SER A 450 -8.16 14.38 -35.01
CA SER A 450 -7.00 14.38 -35.91
C SER A 450 -5.97 13.30 -35.52
N LEU A 451 -5.67 13.13 -34.24
CA LEU A 451 -4.67 12.17 -33.75
C LEU A 451 -5.22 10.76 -33.57
N ASP A 452 -6.48 10.64 -33.21
CA ASP A 452 -7.16 9.37 -32.91
C ASP A 452 -8.52 9.26 -33.66
N PRO A 453 -8.51 9.17 -34.98
CA PRO A 453 -9.74 9.17 -35.81
C PRO A 453 -10.63 7.95 -35.56
N ASN A 454 -10.11 6.88 -34.96
CA ASN A 454 -10.90 5.70 -34.56
C ASN A 454 -11.32 5.75 -33.09
N HIS A 455 -10.98 6.82 -32.36
CA HIS A 455 -11.32 7.07 -30.97
C HIS A 455 -11.01 5.88 -30.04
N ILE A 456 -9.82 5.28 -30.22
CA ILE A 456 -9.45 4.10 -29.43
C ILE A 456 -8.91 4.44 -28.06
N LEU A 457 -8.18 5.56 -27.89
CA LEU A 457 -7.53 5.88 -26.61
C LEU A 457 -8.51 6.57 -25.64
N ASN A 458 -8.76 5.94 -24.50
CA ASN A 458 -9.56 6.47 -23.38
C ASN A 458 -10.83 7.20 -23.84
N PRO A 459 -11.70 6.60 -24.67
CA PRO A 459 -12.90 7.27 -25.18
C PRO A 459 -13.83 7.66 -24.03
N GLY A 460 -14.40 8.87 -24.11
CA GLY A 460 -15.28 9.45 -23.09
C GLY A 460 -14.54 10.13 -21.93
N VAL A 461 -13.26 9.85 -21.70
CA VAL A 461 -12.44 10.59 -20.75
C VAL A 461 -12.29 12.02 -21.24
N LEU A 462 -12.49 13.01 -20.35
CA LEU A 462 -12.59 14.43 -20.70
C LEU A 462 -13.73 14.74 -21.72
N MET A 463 -14.73 13.88 -21.82
CA MET A 463 -15.79 13.94 -22.87
C MET A 463 -15.24 13.98 -24.30
N LEU A 464 -14.01 13.59 -24.51
CA LEU A 464 -13.43 13.48 -25.86
C LEU A 464 -13.85 12.14 -26.46
N ALA A 465 -14.40 12.19 -27.68
CA ALA A 465 -14.96 11.02 -28.37
C ALA A 465 -16.19 10.40 -27.67
N GLY A 466 -17.05 11.21 -27.08
CA GLY A 466 -18.32 10.82 -26.48
C GLY A 466 -18.43 11.10 -24.97
N ASP A 467 -19.55 10.74 -24.40
CA ASP A 467 -19.79 10.90 -22.97
C ASP A 467 -19.03 9.85 -22.16
N PRO A 468 -18.64 10.18 -20.92
CA PRO A 468 -18.03 9.21 -20.04
C PRO A 468 -18.96 8.01 -19.79
N THR A 469 -18.43 6.82 -19.90
CA THR A 469 -19.17 5.59 -19.55
C THR A 469 -19.01 5.30 -18.09
N PHE A 470 -20.08 5.48 -17.31
CA PHE A 470 -20.12 5.05 -15.92
C PHE A 470 -20.92 3.76 -15.81
N GLY A 471 -20.39 2.80 -15.06
CA GLY A 471 -21.15 1.64 -14.63
C GLY A 471 -22.25 2.07 -13.67
N LYS A 472 -23.31 1.26 -13.57
CA LYS A 472 -24.29 1.46 -12.51
C LYS A 472 -23.64 1.25 -11.15
N ILE A 473 -24.03 2.05 -10.14
CA ILE A 473 -23.74 1.71 -8.75
C ILE A 473 -24.38 0.34 -8.52
N PRO A 474 -23.60 -0.68 -8.12
CA PRO A 474 -24.17 -2.02 -7.93
C PRO A 474 -25.29 -1.96 -6.87
N GLU A 475 -26.42 -2.55 -7.22
CA GLU A 475 -27.47 -2.78 -6.21
C GLU A 475 -26.90 -3.79 -5.20
N ARG A 476 -26.94 -3.42 -3.91
CA ARG A 476 -26.51 -4.35 -2.87
C ARG A 476 -27.42 -5.56 -2.90
N VAL A 477 -26.88 -6.71 -3.24
CA VAL A 477 -27.64 -7.97 -3.22
C VAL A 477 -28.10 -8.24 -1.79
N LYS A 478 -29.31 -8.79 -1.63
CA LYS A 478 -29.85 -9.20 -0.32
C LYS A 478 -28.84 -10.06 0.43
N PRO A 479 -28.92 -10.10 1.78
CA PRO A 479 -28.02 -10.93 2.55
C PRO A 479 -27.93 -12.34 1.98
N THR A 480 -26.73 -12.79 1.67
CA THR A 480 -26.46 -14.08 1.02
C THR A 480 -26.18 -15.20 2.03
N GLY A 481 -26.00 -14.84 3.32
CA GLY A 481 -25.57 -15.74 4.36
C GLY A 481 -24.10 -16.15 4.28
N LEU A 482 -23.28 -15.37 3.56
CA LEU A 482 -21.84 -15.58 3.46
C LEU A 482 -21.13 -15.13 4.74
N GLU A 483 -20.08 -15.86 5.13
CA GLU A 483 -19.17 -15.43 6.19
C GLU A 483 -18.49 -14.09 5.85
N LEU A 484 -18.24 -13.84 4.56
CA LEU A 484 -17.69 -12.59 4.03
C LEU A 484 -18.52 -11.34 4.43
N GLU A 485 -19.81 -11.45 4.61
CA GLU A 485 -20.69 -10.34 5.04
C GLU A 485 -20.26 -9.76 6.39
N LYS A 486 -19.68 -10.58 7.27
CA LYS A 486 -19.19 -10.14 8.59
C LYS A 486 -18.03 -9.14 8.48
N THR A 487 -17.38 -9.06 7.30
CA THR A 487 -16.31 -8.11 6.99
C THR A 487 -16.71 -7.09 5.91
N GLY A 488 -18.01 -6.93 5.67
CA GLY A 488 -18.53 -5.99 4.68
C GLY A 488 -18.03 -4.57 4.91
N ASP A 489 -18.07 -4.08 6.14
CA ASP A 489 -17.57 -2.75 6.49
C ASP A 489 -16.09 -2.58 6.17
N LEU A 490 -15.24 -3.58 6.46
CA LEU A 490 -13.81 -3.55 6.11
C LEU A 490 -13.60 -3.53 4.59
N THR A 491 -14.39 -4.31 3.86
CA THR A 491 -14.33 -4.40 2.39
C THR A 491 -14.62 -3.05 1.73
N TYR A 492 -15.62 -2.32 2.21
CA TYR A 492 -16.00 -1.01 1.67
C TYR A 492 -15.11 0.15 2.14
N GLN A 493 -14.25 -0.04 3.15
CA GLN A 493 -13.25 0.96 3.56
C GLN A 493 -12.10 1.13 2.56
N CYS A 494 -11.90 0.18 1.63
CA CYS A 494 -10.77 0.22 0.70
C CYS A 494 -10.88 1.39 -0.28
N LEU A 495 -9.97 2.34 -0.20
CA LEU A 495 -9.85 3.48 -1.12
C LEU A 495 -9.19 3.14 -2.46
N ARG A 496 -8.75 1.91 -2.65
CA ARG A 496 -8.04 1.47 -3.87
C ARG A 496 -6.74 2.22 -4.17
N CYS A 497 -6.13 2.83 -3.17
CA CYS A 497 -4.95 3.72 -3.28
C CYS A 497 -3.65 3.03 -3.71
N GLY A 498 -3.59 1.70 -3.75
CA GLY A 498 -2.44 0.95 -4.29
C GLY A 498 -1.23 0.80 -3.36
N PHE A 499 -1.27 1.25 -2.11
CA PHE A 499 -0.14 1.11 -1.18
C PHE A 499 0.16 -0.34 -0.78
N CYS A 500 -0.70 -1.27 -1.10
CA CYS A 500 -0.49 -2.69 -0.88
C CYS A 500 0.33 -3.39 -1.97
N PHE A 501 0.84 -2.67 -2.98
CA PHE A 501 1.63 -3.24 -4.08
C PHE A 501 3.11 -3.26 -3.80
N ASP A 502 3.69 -2.11 -3.47
CA ASP A 502 5.13 -1.90 -3.43
C ASP A 502 5.58 -1.21 -2.13
N VAL A 503 6.83 -1.47 -1.75
CA VAL A 503 7.58 -0.71 -0.75
C VAL A 503 8.57 0.18 -1.50
N SER A 504 8.23 1.43 -1.71
CA SER A 504 9.03 2.34 -2.55
C SER A 504 9.97 3.25 -1.75
N TRP A 505 9.77 3.41 -0.44
CA TRP A 505 10.55 4.33 0.41
C TRP A 505 11.96 3.87 0.74
N VAL A 506 12.36 2.67 0.36
CA VAL A 506 13.73 2.18 0.49
C VAL A 506 14.59 2.49 -0.75
N GLY A 507 14.08 3.28 -1.71
CA GLY A 507 14.79 3.77 -2.88
C GLY A 507 14.79 2.85 -4.10
N LYS A 508 13.93 1.85 -4.12
CA LYS A 508 13.66 0.96 -5.27
C LYS A 508 12.18 0.58 -5.28
N ASN A 509 11.68 0.16 -6.44
CA ASN A 509 10.35 -0.46 -6.54
C ASN A 509 10.40 -1.89 -6.02
N TYR A 510 10.51 -2.06 -4.70
CA TYR A 510 10.44 -3.39 -4.11
C TYR A 510 8.99 -3.86 -4.02
N ALA A 511 8.72 -5.07 -4.50
CA ALA A 511 7.43 -5.72 -4.28
C ALA A 511 7.12 -5.88 -2.79
N LEU A 512 5.86 -5.65 -2.43
CA LEU A 512 5.34 -5.88 -1.09
C LEU A 512 4.73 -7.29 -0.95
N CYS A 513 4.13 -7.79 -2.03
CA CYS A 513 3.29 -8.99 -2.02
C CYS A 513 3.88 -10.11 -2.88
N PRO A 514 4.28 -11.25 -2.28
CA PRO A 514 4.75 -12.41 -3.05
C PRO A 514 3.75 -12.94 -4.06
N SER A 515 2.47 -12.94 -3.69
CA SER A 515 1.40 -13.42 -4.55
C SER A 515 1.21 -12.54 -5.79
N TYR A 516 1.45 -11.22 -5.68
CA TYR A 516 1.40 -10.33 -6.85
C TYR A 516 2.57 -10.57 -7.81
N GLU A 517 3.78 -10.78 -7.28
CA GLU A 517 4.94 -11.12 -8.11
C GLU A 517 4.76 -12.46 -8.84
N TYR A 518 4.04 -13.41 -8.23
CA TYR A 518 3.72 -14.71 -8.82
C TYR A 518 2.61 -14.60 -9.88
N GLY A 519 1.48 -13.98 -9.53
CA GLY A 519 0.26 -14.02 -10.35
C GLY A 519 0.11 -12.85 -11.32
N SER A 520 0.96 -11.84 -11.19
CA SER A 520 1.10 -10.70 -12.11
C SER A 520 -0.10 -9.75 -12.24
N PHE A 521 -1.32 -10.11 -11.80
CA PHE A 521 -2.52 -9.27 -11.92
C PHE A 521 -2.99 -8.72 -10.57
N GLU A 522 -3.76 -7.62 -10.60
CA GLU A 522 -4.23 -6.95 -9.39
C GLU A 522 -5.04 -7.86 -8.45
N SER A 523 -5.75 -8.86 -8.97
CA SER A 523 -6.50 -9.84 -8.18
C SER A 523 -5.63 -10.63 -7.18
N TYR A 524 -4.32 -10.67 -7.37
CA TYR A 524 -3.36 -11.33 -6.48
C TYR A 524 -2.83 -10.43 -5.36
N VAL A 525 -3.17 -9.15 -5.33
CA VAL A 525 -2.70 -8.19 -4.31
C VAL A 525 -3.84 -7.70 -3.42
N GLY A 526 -3.52 -7.00 -2.33
CA GLY A 526 -4.49 -6.52 -1.35
C GLY A 526 -5.69 -5.82 -1.93
N ARG A 527 -5.46 -4.79 -2.77
CA ARG A 527 -6.52 -4.01 -3.43
C ARG A 527 -7.43 -4.87 -4.31
N GLY A 528 -6.84 -5.72 -5.11
CA GLY A 528 -7.58 -6.58 -6.02
C GLY A 528 -8.40 -7.65 -5.30
N ARG A 529 -7.84 -8.28 -4.23
CA ARG A 529 -8.63 -9.22 -3.42
C ARG A 529 -9.82 -8.57 -2.74
N VAL A 530 -9.68 -7.31 -2.31
CA VAL A 530 -10.83 -6.54 -1.78
C VAL A 530 -11.84 -6.23 -2.89
N ALA A 531 -11.37 -5.90 -4.12
CA ALA A 531 -12.27 -5.73 -5.26
C ALA A 531 -13.01 -7.03 -5.59
N THR A 532 -12.34 -8.18 -5.51
CA THR A 532 -12.96 -9.51 -5.64
C THR A 532 -14.01 -9.77 -4.54
N ALA A 533 -13.66 -9.49 -3.28
CA ALA A 533 -14.59 -9.62 -2.14
C ALA A 533 -15.83 -8.74 -2.34
N ARG A 534 -15.63 -7.51 -2.75
CA ARG A 534 -16.71 -6.57 -3.05
C ARG A 534 -17.59 -7.06 -4.20
N ALA A 535 -17.03 -7.53 -5.30
CA ALA A 535 -17.78 -8.06 -6.42
C ALA A 535 -18.65 -9.29 -6.04
N ILE A 536 -18.18 -10.10 -5.08
CA ILE A 536 -18.97 -11.21 -4.51
C ILE A 536 -20.13 -10.66 -3.67
N LEU A 537 -19.89 -9.69 -2.78
CA LEU A 537 -20.93 -9.07 -1.97
C LEU A 537 -21.98 -8.33 -2.80
N GLU A 538 -21.59 -7.80 -3.96
CA GLU A 538 -22.44 -7.10 -4.91
C GLU A 538 -23.12 -8.06 -5.91
N GLY A 539 -22.86 -9.39 -5.84
CA GLY A 539 -23.44 -10.40 -6.72
C GLY A 539 -22.93 -10.36 -8.14
N GLU A 540 -21.84 -9.66 -8.40
CA GLU A 540 -21.20 -9.57 -9.72
C GLU A 540 -20.26 -10.74 -10.02
N LEU A 541 -19.77 -11.42 -8.97
CA LEU A 541 -18.85 -12.56 -9.05
C LEU A 541 -19.31 -13.66 -8.08
N GLU A 542 -19.17 -14.90 -8.48
CA GLU A 542 -19.39 -16.06 -7.65
C GLU A 542 -18.06 -16.70 -7.25
N TYR A 543 -18.08 -17.48 -6.16
CA TYR A 543 -16.93 -18.30 -5.78
C TYR A 543 -16.75 -19.45 -6.77
N ASP A 544 -15.61 -19.52 -7.38
CA ASP A 544 -15.17 -20.57 -8.30
C ASP A 544 -13.70 -20.92 -8.08
N GLU A 545 -13.16 -21.83 -8.86
CA GLU A 545 -11.77 -22.27 -8.78
C GLU A 545 -10.79 -21.13 -9.08
N LYS A 546 -11.15 -20.18 -9.94
CA LYS A 546 -10.32 -19.02 -10.28
C LYS A 546 -10.22 -18.02 -9.12
N VAL A 547 -11.35 -17.74 -8.46
CA VAL A 547 -11.36 -16.96 -7.23
C VAL A 547 -10.57 -17.66 -6.14
N ALA A 548 -10.73 -18.99 -6.00
CA ALA A 548 -10.00 -19.78 -5.01
C ALA A 548 -8.48 -19.69 -5.24
N GLU A 549 -8.01 -19.80 -6.48
CA GLU A 549 -6.59 -19.62 -6.83
C GLU A 549 -6.04 -18.27 -6.34
N ARG A 550 -6.76 -17.14 -6.60
CA ARG A 550 -6.32 -15.79 -6.17
C ARG A 550 -6.28 -15.62 -4.66
N ILE A 551 -7.25 -16.22 -3.95
CA ILE A 551 -7.36 -16.05 -2.50
C ILE A 551 -6.45 -17.01 -1.75
N PHE A 552 -6.32 -18.27 -2.18
CA PHE A 552 -5.46 -19.24 -1.52
C PHE A 552 -3.97 -19.11 -1.87
N SER A 553 -3.61 -18.41 -2.96
CA SER A 553 -2.22 -18.00 -3.22
C SER A 553 -1.71 -16.96 -2.21
N CYS A 554 -2.55 -16.40 -1.35
CA CYS A 554 -2.15 -15.46 -0.30
C CYS A 554 -1.47 -16.19 0.87
N THR A 555 -0.25 -15.76 1.22
CA THR A 555 0.50 -16.28 2.38
C THR A 555 -0.04 -15.79 3.73
N LEU A 556 -1.10 -14.98 3.77
CA LEU A 556 -1.65 -14.30 4.95
C LEU A 556 -0.59 -13.55 5.79
N CYS A 557 0.47 -13.06 5.16
CA CYS A 557 1.60 -12.42 5.85
C CYS A 557 1.26 -11.06 6.48
N GLY A 558 0.10 -10.46 6.18
CA GLY A 558 -0.37 -9.21 6.74
C GLY A 558 0.30 -7.95 6.19
N SER A 559 1.23 -8.06 5.23
CA SER A 559 1.96 -6.89 4.72
C SER A 559 1.04 -5.83 4.12
N CYS A 560 0.01 -6.24 3.40
CA CYS A 560 -0.99 -5.32 2.82
C CYS A 560 -1.85 -4.62 3.89
N SER A 561 -2.12 -5.27 5.03
CA SER A 561 -2.82 -4.65 6.17
C SER A 561 -1.93 -3.63 6.86
N GLU A 562 -0.67 -3.98 7.12
CA GLU A 562 0.33 -3.12 7.77
C GLU A 562 0.58 -1.81 7.00
N HIS A 563 0.56 -1.89 5.66
CA HIS A 563 0.78 -0.73 4.79
C HIS A 563 -0.53 -0.04 4.38
N CYS A 564 -1.67 -0.51 4.87
CA CYS A 564 -2.96 0.08 4.54
C CYS A 564 -3.18 1.41 5.28
N PHE A 565 -3.40 2.50 4.53
CA PHE A 565 -3.68 3.80 5.13
C PHE A 565 -5.00 3.88 5.90
N LYS A 566 -5.94 3.02 5.56
CA LYS A 566 -7.21 2.92 6.29
C LYS A 566 -7.14 1.91 7.42
N PHE A 567 -5.97 1.33 7.69
CA PHE A 567 -5.74 0.33 8.74
C PHE A 567 -6.71 -0.86 8.65
N ILE A 568 -7.07 -1.25 7.42
CA ILE A 568 -7.98 -2.36 7.18
C ILE A 568 -7.26 -3.66 7.51
N ASP A 569 -7.85 -4.47 8.37
CA ASP A 569 -7.40 -5.85 8.51
C ASP A 569 -7.87 -6.69 7.31
N LEU A 570 -7.06 -6.64 6.25
CA LEU A 570 -7.31 -7.37 5.01
C LEU A 570 -7.25 -8.90 5.21
N ARG A 571 -6.51 -9.35 6.21
CA ARG A 571 -6.42 -10.80 6.53
C ARG A 571 -7.78 -11.35 6.95
N SER A 572 -8.52 -10.62 7.80
CA SER A 572 -9.88 -11.00 8.21
C SER A 572 -10.82 -11.13 7.00
N VAL A 573 -10.73 -10.23 6.03
CA VAL A 573 -11.51 -10.33 4.79
C VAL A 573 -11.19 -11.63 4.04
N TYR A 574 -9.89 -11.91 3.83
CA TYR A 574 -9.46 -13.11 3.08
C TYR A 574 -9.79 -14.41 3.86
N GLN A 575 -9.73 -14.36 5.18
CA GLN A 575 -10.08 -15.49 6.02
C GLN A 575 -11.57 -15.83 5.89
N LYS A 576 -12.46 -14.84 5.89
CA LYS A 576 -13.88 -15.05 5.66
C LYS A 576 -14.18 -15.59 4.25
N MET A 577 -13.47 -15.11 3.23
CA MET A 577 -13.57 -15.71 1.89
C MET A 577 -13.14 -17.17 1.88
N ARG A 578 -12.07 -17.55 2.60
CA ARG A 578 -11.63 -18.95 2.71
C ARG A 578 -12.64 -19.82 3.44
N GLU A 579 -13.29 -19.32 4.49
CA GLU A 579 -14.38 -20.00 5.19
C GLU A 579 -15.55 -20.29 4.25
N ASP A 580 -15.98 -19.31 3.46
CA ASP A 580 -17.03 -19.48 2.45
C ASP A 580 -16.65 -20.48 1.35
N MET A 581 -15.40 -20.46 0.90
CA MET A 581 -14.89 -21.39 -0.12
C MET A 581 -14.73 -22.81 0.41
N ALA A 582 -14.28 -22.97 1.66
CA ALA A 582 -14.19 -24.28 2.31
C ALA A 582 -15.57 -24.95 2.44
N ALA A 583 -16.60 -24.18 2.82
CA ALA A 583 -17.98 -24.65 2.87
C ALA A 583 -18.53 -25.11 1.51
N ARG A 584 -17.96 -24.60 0.41
CA ARG A 584 -18.27 -24.97 -0.99
C ARG A 584 -17.37 -26.04 -1.59
N GLY A 585 -16.39 -26.53 -0.82
CA GLY A 585 -15.43 -27.53 -1.28
C GLY A 585 -14.33 -26.99 -2.20
N LEU A 586 -14.16 -25.66 -2.30
CA LEU A 586 -13.20 -24.97 -3.18
C LEU A 586 -11.81 -24.78 -2.55
N THR A 587 -11.54 -25.34 -1.36
CA THR A 587 -10.19 -25.36 -0.80
C THR A 587 -9.26 -26.15 -1.73
N PRO A 588 -8.08 -25.61 -2.14
CA PRO A 588 -7.13 -26.30 -2.99
C PRO A 588 -6.70 -27.65 -2.42
N THR A 589 -6.39 -28.60 -3.31
CA THR A 589 -6.23 -30.02 -2.95
C THR A 589 -5.12 -30.26 -1.93
N GLY A 590 -3.96 -29.61 -2.08
CA GLY A 590 -2.83 -29.76 -1.17
C GLY A 590 -3.16 -29.25 0.24
N LEU A 591 -3.74 -28.05 0.32
CA LEU A 591 -4.16 -27.46 1.60
C LEU A 591 -5.31 -28.22 2.25
N LYS A 592 -6.24 -28.73 1.45
CA LYS A 592 -7.32 -29.62 1.92
C LYS A 592 -6.75 -30.88 2.58
N GLN A 593 -5.73 -31.48 1.95
CA GLN A 593 -5.06 -32.66 2.53
C GLN A 593 -4.35 -32.32 3.85
N VAL A 594 -3.66 -31.18 3.92
CA VAL A 594 -3.05 -30.65 5.16
C VAL A 594 -4.10 -30.52 6.27
N ALA A 595 -5.28 -29.98 5.95
CA ALA A 595 -6.38 -29.84 6.91
C ALA A 595 -6.92 -31.18 7.38
N VAL A 596 -7.09 -32.15 6.48
CA VAL A 596 -7.51 -33.54 6.81
C VAL A 596 -6.49 -34.20 7.74
N ASP A 597 -5.20 -34.14 7.39
CA ASP A 597 -4.12 -34.72 8.19
C ASP A 597 -4.06 -34.07 9.57
N THR A 598 -4.22 -32.72 9.62
CA THR A 598 -4.25 -31.98 10.89
C THR A 598 -5.41 -32.47 11.76
N TYR A 599 -6.59 -32.57 11.19
CA TYR A 599 -7.76 -32.97 11.96
C TYR A 599 -7.68 -34.43 12.47
N GLN A 600 -7.22 -35.36 11.61
CA GLN A 600 -7.14 -36.78 11.93
C GLN A 600 -5.96 -37.13 12.84
N GLN A 601 -4.78 -36.56 12.59
CA GLN A 601 -3.52 -36.92 13.26
C GLN A 601 -3.08 -35.86 14.29
N ARG A 602 -3.86 -34.79 14.51
CA ARG A 602 -3.56 -33.67 15.41
C ARG A 602 -2.30 -32.88 15.01
N ASN A 603 -1.82 -33.06 13.77
CA ASN A 603 -0.70 -32.32 13.19
C ASN A 603 -0.74 -32.35 11.65
N PRO A 604 -0.14 -31.33 10.96
CA PRO A 604 -0.21 -31.22 9.49
C PRO A 604 0.75 -32.17 8.74
N TYR A 605 1.45 -33.04 9.40
CA TYR A 605 2.50 -33.90 8.82
C TYR A 605 2.09 -35.38 8.73
N ALA A 606 0.85 -35.71 9.01
CA ALA A 606 0.33 -37.08 9.05
C ALA A 606 1.16 -38.05 9.93
N LYS A 607 1.75 -37.51 11.03
CA LYS A 607 2.55 -38.31 11.98
C LYS A 607 1.71 -38.73 13.18
N GLY A 608 2.03 -39.88 13.78
CA GLY A 608 1.37 -40.33 14.99
C GLY A 608 1.57 -39.36 16.17
N GLN A 609 0.52 -39.16 16.97
CA GLN A 609 0.60 -38.33 18.18
C GLN A 609 1.64 -38.89 19.19
N ALA A 610 1.79 -40.22 19.27
CA ALA A 610 2.80 -40.86 20.11
C ALA A 610 4.26 -40.45 19.75
N ASP A 611 4.51 -40.05 18.52
CA ASP A 611 5.84 -39.63 18.07
C ASP A 611 6.18 -38.15 18.39
N ARG A 612 5.20 -37.38 18.89
CA ARG A 612 5.30 -35.95 19.06
C ARG A 612 6.48 -35.51 19.94
N PHE A 613 6.77 -36.31 20.98
CA PHE A 613 7.82 -36.00 21.93
C PHE A 613 8.99 -37.02 21.92
N ASN A 614 9.20 -37.77 20.83
CA ASN A 614 10.31 -38.71 20.69
C ASN A 614 11.71 -38.05 20.71
N TRP A 615 11.76 -36.73 20.40
CA TRP A 615 12.98 -35.92 20.49
C TRP A 615 13.30 -35.48 21.92
N LEU A 616 12.33 -35.48 22.85
CA LEU A 616 12.48 -35.01 24.23
C LEU A 616 13.15 -36.13 25.06
N LYS A 617 14.37 -35.87 25.53
CA LYS A 617 15.18 -36.82 26.32
C LYS A 617 14.66 -36.96 27.74
N ASP A 618 14.42 -35.84 28.39
CA ASP A 618 13.89 -35.82 29.77
C ASP A 618 12.38 -35.63 29.74
N LYS A 619 11.66 -36.73 29.98
CA LYS A 619 10.19 -36.76 30.00
C LYS A 619 9.58 -36.32 31.33
N SER A 620 10.39 -36.00 32.34
CA SER A 620 9.90 -35.43 33.60
C SER A 620 9.27 -34.04 33.45
N ARG A 621 9.48 -33.38 32.29
CA ARG A 621 8.86 -32.11 31.95
C ARG A 621 7.41 -32.26 31.44
N LEU A 622 6.96 -33.48 31.11
CA LEU A 622 5.59 -33.74 30.65
C LEU A 622 4.61 -33.72 31.83
N ASP A 623 3.48 -33.02 31.60
CA ASP A 623 2.29 -33.00 32.48
C ASP A 623 2.53 -32.66 33.94
N ARG A 624 3.67 -32.05 34.26
CA ARG A 624 3.91 -31.58 35.62
C ARG A 624 3.15 -30.27 35.87
N THR A 625 2.76 -30.01 37.10
CA THR A 625 2.19 -28.75 37.49
C THR A 625 3.27 -27.65 37.47
N ALA A 626 3.08 -26.64 36.65
CA ALA A 626 3.98 -25.47 36.60
C ALA A 626 3.20 -24.24 36.10
N LYS A 627 3.59 -23.06 36.57
CA LYS A 627 2.96 -21.80 36.11
C LYS A 627 3.29 -21.44 34.68
N THR A 628 4.41 -21.92 34.16
CA THR A 628 4.82 -21.68 32.77
C THR A 628 4.68 -22.96 31.96
N ALA A 629 4.08 -22.86 30.77
CA ALA A 629 4.10 -23.94 29.78
C ALA A 629 5.02 -23.58 28.61
N PHE A 630 5.69 -24.58 28.06
CA PHE A 630 6.35 -24.46 26.77
C PHE A 630 5.51 -25.17 25.70
N PHE A 631 4.85 -24.38 24.85
CA PHE A 631 4.10 -24.92 23.71
C PHE A 631 5.06 -25.20 22.56
N VAL A 632 5.31 -26.47 22.28
CA VAL A 632 6.33 -26.89 21.31
C VAL A 632 5.88 -26.62 19.87
N GLY A 633 4.64 -26.97 19.54
CA GLY A 633 4.09 -26.88 18.19
C GLY A 633 4.51 -28.03 17.27
N CYS A 634 3.84 -28.15 16.13
CA CYS A 634 3.99 -29.33 15.24
C CYS A 634 5.30 -29.33 14.48
N THR A 635 5.72 -28.20 13.88
CA THR A 635 6.95 -28.17 13.07
C THR A 635 8.19 -28.51 13.89
N PRO A 636 8.40 -27.94 15.09
CA PRO A 636 9.50 -28.37 15.96
C PRO A 636 9.40 -29.82 16.38
N SER A 637 8.21 -30.33 16.67
CA SER A 637 8.02 -31.72 17.15
C SER A 637 8.36 -32.77 16.10
N TYR A 638 7.98 -32.54 14.84
CA TYR A 638 8.06 -33.61 13.82
C TYR A 638 9.12 -33.35 12.75
N VAL A 639 9.42 -32.08 12.41
CA VAL A 639 10.29 -31.71 11.29
C VAL A 639 11.58 -31.02 11.76
N ARG A 640 11.50 -30.09 12.70
CA ARG A 640 12.64 -29.32 13.24
C ARG A 640 13.00 -29.72 14.66
N ARG A 641 13.15 -31.01 14.92
CA ARG A 641 13.41 -31.57 16.23
C ARG A 641 14.63 -31.00 16.94
N SER A 642 15.66 -30.55 16.16
CA SER A 642 16.80 -29.86 16.70
C SER A 642 16.41 -28.54 17.36
N SER A 643 15.57 -27.71 16.72
CA SER A 643 15.09 -26.43 17.29
C SER A 643 14.32 -26.66 18.61
N ALA A 644 13.45 -27.70 18.65
CA ALA A 644 12.75 -28.08 19.88
C ALA A 644 13.73 -28.48 21.01
N SER A 645 14.71 -29.35 20.70
CA SER A 645 15.69 -29.81 21.67
C SER A 645 16.60 -28.67 22.17
N GLU A 646 17.00 -27.74 21.27
CA GLU A 646 17.81 -26.57 21.65
C GLU A 646 17.02 -25.58 22.52
N SER A 647 15.72 -25.40 22.25
CA SER A 647 14.83 -24.58 23.06
C SER A 647 14.68 -25.10 24.49
N VAL A 648 14.46 -26.40 24.65
CA VAL A 648 14.37 -27.05 25.96
C VAL A 648 15.68 -26.91 26.72
N ARG A 649 16.82 -27.15 26.07
CA ARG A 649 18.14 -26.95 26.72
C ARG A 649 18.35 -25.51 27.14
N LEU A 650 17.87 -24.55 26.34
CA LEU A 650 17.97 -23.14 26.69
C LEU A 650 17.10 -22.82 27.90
N LEU A 651 15.84 -23.25 27.92
CA LEU A 651 14.95 -23.08 29.08
C LEU A 651 15.53 -23.68 30.36
N ASP A 652 16.12 -24.89 30.27
CA ASP A 652 16.80 -25.54 31.41
C ASP A 652 18.04 -24.73 31.88
N LYS A 653 18.87 -24.23 30.95
CA LYS A 653 20.00 -23.37 31.28
C LYS A 653 19.57 -22.07 31.98
N LEU A 654 18.45 -21.48 31.53
CA LEU A 654 17.89 -20.26 32.13
C LEU A 654 17.20 -20.53 33.47
N GLY A 655 17.10 -21.77 33.90
CA GLY A 655 16.42 -22.16 35.14
C GLY A 655 14.91 -21.93 35.15
N VAL A 656 14.29 -21.90 33.98
CA VAL A 656 12.84 -21.72 33.85
C VAL A 656 12.13 -22.97 34.37
N ASP A 657 11.17 -22.78 35.26
CA ASP A 657 10.28 -23.86 35.72
C ASP A 657 9.08 -23.96 34.79
N TYR A 658 9.05 -25.00 33.92
CA TYR A 658 8.03 -25.14 32.89
C TYR A 658 7.48 -26.59 32.77
N THR A 659 6.30 -26.70 32.16
CA THR A 659 5.68 -27.95 31.76
C THR A 659 5.45 -28.01 30.24
N ILE A 660 5.35 -29.21 29.72
CA ILE A 660 4.88 -29.50 28.34
C ILE A 660 3.68 -30.45 28.47
N ALA A 661 2.59 -30.17 27.82
CA ALA A 661 1.43 -31.05 27.85
C ALA A 661 1.63 -32.23 26.89
N SER A 662 1.53 -33.50 27.40
CA SER A 662 1.64 -34.68 26.56
C SER A 662 0.49 -34.80 25.55
N GLU A 663 -0.67 -34.25 25.89
CA GLU A 663 -1.87 -34.16 25.05
C GLU A 663 -1.94 -32.87 24.23
N GLU A 664 -0.80 -32.20 23.97
CA GLU A 664 -0.72 -31.04 23.10
C GLU A 664 -1.12 -31.41 21.68
N TRP A 665 -2.16 -30.73 21.13
CA TRP A 665 -2.54 -30.84 19.73
C TRP A 665 -1.90 -29.69 18.91
N CYS A 666 -2.11 -29.72 17.58
CA CYS A 666 -1.78 -28.56 16.73
C CYS A 666 -2.49 -27.31 17.24
N CYS A 667 -1.84 -26.14 17.09
CA CYS A 667 -2.44 -24.84 17.42
C CYS A 667 -3.68 -24.47 16.60
N ALA A 668 -4.03 -25.27 15.58
CA ALA A 668 -5.12 -25.08 14.63
C ALA A 668 -4.82 -24.14 13.45
N HIS A 669 -3.66 -23.49 13.36
CA HIS A 669 -3.32 -22.62 12.24
C HIS A 669 -3.49 -23.25 10.84
N PRO A 670 -3.18 -24.54 10.57
CA PRO A 670 -3.48 -25.18 9.29
C PRO A 670 -4.98 -25.24 8.97
N LEU A 671 -5.83 -25.48 9.96
CA LEU A 671 -7.28 -25.52 9.81
C LEU A 671 -7.84 -24.13 9.50
N MET A 672 -7.38 -23.10 10.22
CA MET A 672 -7.70 -21.72 9.93
C MET A 672 -7.28 -21.33 8.50
N SER A 673 -6.07 -21.68 8.09
CA SER A 673 -5.56 -21.41 6.73
C SER A 673 -6.41 -22.04 5.63
N ALA A 674 -7.04 -23.20 5.91
CA ALA A 674 -7.92 -23.91 4.98
C ALA A 674 -9.38 -23.40 5.00
N GLY A 675 -9.74 -22.50 5.93
CA GLY A 675 -11.12 -22.02 6.12
C GLY A 675 -11.98 -22.93 7.01
N GLU A 676 -11.40 -23.90 7.71
CA GLU A 676 -12.07 -24.90 8.54
C GLU A 676 -12.25 -24.40 9.98
N ARG A 677 -12.94 -23.27 10.16
CA ARG A 677 -13.06 -22.56 11.44
C ARG A 677 -13.65 -23.42 12.57
N SER A 678 -14.70 -24.21 12.29
CA SER A 678 -15.34 -25.07 13.32
C SER A 678 -14.40 -26.14 13.85
N LYS A 679 -13.60 -26.76 12.96
CA LYS A 679 -12.58 -27.72 13.35
C LYS A 679 -11.43 -27.08 14.11
N ALA A 680 -11.07 -25.84 13.72
CA ALA A 680 -10.06 -25.08 14.44
C ALA A 680 -10.50 -24.76 15.87
N ALA A 681 -11.76 -24.39 16.08
CA ALA A 681 -12.32 -24.14 17.41
C ALA A 681 -12.21 -25.36 18.35
N GLU A 682 -12.45 -26.58 17.85
CA GLU A 682 -12.27 -27.79 18.62
C GLU A 682 -10.84 -27.96 19.14
N PHE A 683 -9.84 -27.72 18.28
CA PHE A 683 -8.42 -27.80 18.63
C PHE A 683 -7.98 -26.71 19.62
N MET A 684 -8.47 -25.50 19.42
CA MET A 684 -8.19 -24.37 20.31
C MET A 684 -8.76 -24.62 21.71
N HIS A 685 -10.00 -25.10 21.77
CA HIS A 685 -10.65 -25.43 23.03
C HIS A 685 -9.91 -26.57 23.75
N HIS A 686 -9.55 -27.65 23.05
CA HIS A 686 -8.79 -28.77 23.62
C HIS A 686 -7.48 -28.31 24.27
N ASN A 687 -6.65 -27.53 23.52
CA ASN A 687 -5.38 -27.03 24.04
C ASN A 687 -5.59 -26.10 25.23
N LEU A 688 -6.59 -25.21 25.17
CA LEU A 688 -6.92 -24.29 26.24
C LEU A 688 -7.24 -25.06 27.54
N GLU A 689 -8.13 -26.03 27.50
CA GLU A 689 -8.53 -26.83 28.66
C GLU A 689 -7.39 -27.73 29.16
N THR A 690 -6.54 -28.25 28.28
CA THR A 690 -5.38 -29.05 28.64
C THR A 690 -4.40 -28.24 29.49
N TYR A 691 -4.06 -27.02 29.09
CA TYR A 691 -3.13 -26.19 29.84
C TYR A 691 -3.75 -25.57 31.11
N LYS A 692 -5.05 -25.28 31.12
CA LYS A 692 -5.78 -24.87 32.34
C LYS A 692 -5.67 -25.95 33.43
N LYS A 693 -5.85 -27.24 33.10
CA LYS A 693 -5.74 -28.36 34.02
C LYS A 693 -4.35 -28.50 34.65
N LEU A 694 -3.29 -28.08 33.92
CA LEU A 694 -1.90 -28.11 34.42
C LEU A 694 -1.56 -26.90 35.31
N GLY A 695 -2.49 -25.98 35.53
CA GLY A 695 -2.28 -24.80 36.38
C GLY A 695 -1.40 -23.73 35.72
N VAL A 696 -1.40 -23.65 34.40
CA VAL A 696 -0.58 -22.70 33.62
C VAL A 696 -1.15 -21.29 33.76
N GLU A 697 -0.26 -20.33 33.97
CA GLU A 697 -0.54 -18.89 33.97
C GLU A 697 0.13 -18.18 32.76
N ARG A 698 1.27 -18.75 32.27
CA ARG A 698 2.06 -18.22 31.15
C ARG A 698 2.38 -19.30 30.14
N MET A 699 2.32 -18.98 28.86
CA MET A 699 2.73 -19.86 27.76
C MET A 699 3.89 -19.26 26.97
N VAL A 700 4.98 -20.03 26.84
CA VAL A 700 6.14 -19.69 26.01
C VAL A 700 6.08 -20.47 24.70
N PHE A 701 6.26 -19.77 23.59
CA PHE A 701 6.18 -20.34 22.25
C PHE A 701 7.52 -20.25 21.51
N LEU A 702 7.89 -21.32 20.81
CA LEU A 702 8.98 -21.29 19.85
C LEU A 702 8.50 -20.79 18.48
N CYS A 703 7.33 -21.28 18.04
CA CYS A 703 6.77 -20.93 16.74
C CYS A 703 5.88 -19.68 16.82
N PRO A 704 6.21 -18.60 16.09
CA PRO A 704 5.36 -17.40 16.09
C PRO A 704 3.92 -17.65 15.59
N GLY A 705 3.73 -18.59 14.65
CA GLY A 705 2.40 -18.98 14.19
C GLY A 705 1.53 -19.59 15.28
N CYS A 706 2.12 -20.42 16.15
CA CYS A 706 1.39 -20.97 17.30
C CYS A 706 1.02 -19.86 18.30
N GLN A 707 1.96 -18.96 18.63
CA GLN A 707 1.68 -17.84 19.52
C GLN A 707 0.56 -16.95 18.97
N MET A 708 0.63 -16.56 17.70
CA MET A 708 -0.37 -15.74 17.04
C MET A 708 -1.76 -16.38 17.08
N THR A 709 -1.83 -17.69 16.82
CA THR A 709 -3.10 -18.42 16.91
C THR A 709 -3.70 -18.33 18.32
N PHE A 710 -2.90 -18.53 19.37
CA PHE A 710 -3.37 -18.40 20.75
C PHE A 710 -3.71 -16.95 21.12
N SER A 711 -2.85 -15.98 20.76
CA SER A 711 -3.03 -14.59 21.18
C SER A 711 -4.16 -13.87 20.45
N ASN A 712 -4.32 -14.12 19.14
CA ASN A 712 -5.19 -13.34 18.27
C ASN A 712 -6.39 -14.13 17.74
N GLU A 713 -6.16 -15.35 17.21
CA GLU A 713 -7.22 -16.13 16.55
C GLU A 713 -8.14 -16.84 17.55
N LEU A 714 -7.57 -17.42 18.61
CA LEU A 714 -8.35 -18.16 19.62
C LEU A 714 -9.42 -17.29 20.29
N PRO A 715 -9.12 -16.06 20.78
CA PRO A 715 -10.14 -15.19 21.35
C PRO A 715 -11.27 -14.86 20.38
N GLU A 716 -10.93 -14.63 19.10
CA GLU A 716 -11.93 -14.35 18.06
C GLU A 716 -12.79 -15.58 17.74
N VAL A 717 -12.16 -16.78 17.68
CA VAL A 717 -12.84 -18.02 17.27
C VAL A 717 -13.76 -18.54 18.37
N LEU A 718 -13.28 -18.52 19.62
CA LEU A 718 -14.04 -19.02 20.78
C LEU A 718 -14.92 -17.97 21.44
N GLY A 719 -14.70 -16.67 21.19
CA GLY A 719 -15.39 -15.59 21.88
C GLY A 719 -14.96 -15.43 23.35
N GLU A 720 -13.80 -15.96 23.73
CA GLU A 720 -13.27 -15.94 25.09
C GLU A 720 -11.92 -15.23 25.13
N SER A 721 -11.65 -14.49 26.22
CA SER A 721 -10.31 -13.89 26.42
C SER A 721 -9.28 -14.98 26.73
N MET A 722 -8.04 -14.79 26.21
CA MET A 722 -6.92 -15.68 26.51
C MET A 722 -6.60 -15.66 28.02
N PRO A 723 -6.69 -16.79 28.74
CA PRO A 723 -6.47 -16.81 30.19
C PRO A 723 -4.98 -16.87 30.60
N PHE A 724 -4.06 -17.02 29.64
CA PHE A 724 -2.63 -17.14 29.86
C PHE A 724 -1.90 -15.94 29.26
N GLU A 725 -0.85 -15.49 29.92
CA GLU A 725 0.15 -14.61 29.30
C GLU A 725 0.85 -15.38 28.17
N THR A 726 1.00 -14.78 26.99
CA THR A 726 1.69 -15.40 25.86
C THR A 726 3.00 -14.69 25.56
N LEU A 727 4.08 -15.43 25.42
CA LEU A 727 5.44 -14.92 25.24
C LEU A 727 6.19 -15.74 24.20
N ASN A 728 6.87 -15.10 23.27
CA ASN A 728 7.80 -15.80 22.40
C ASN A 728 9.12 -16.09 23.14
N LEU A 729 9.76 -17.20 22.84
CA LEU A 729 11.06 -17.54 23.46
C LEU A 729 12.14 -16.48 23.20
N VAL A 730 12.07 -15.74 22.07
CA VAL A 730 13.00 -14.61 21.82
C VAL A 730 12.78 -13.45 22.76
N GLU A 731 11.55 -13.19 23.22
CA GLU A 731 11.26 -12.13 24.18
C GLU A 731 11.85 -12.49 25.54
N LEU A 732 11.64 -13.74 25.99
CA LEU A 732 12.23 -14.25 27.22
C LEU A 732 13.77 -14.11 27.22
N VAL A 733 14.42 -14.52 26.13
CA VAL A 733 15.88 -14.40 25.99
C VAL A 733 16.34 -12.95 25.98
N ALA A 734 15.61 -12.06 25.29
CA ALA A 734 15.96 -10.64 25.25
C ALA A 734 15.84 -9.98 26.65
N GLU A 735 14.84 -10.38 27.45
CA GLU A 735 14.69 -9.93 28.83
C GLU A 735 15.85 -10.41 29.72
N GLU A 736 16.26 -11.66 29.55
CA GLU A 736 17.41 -12.22 30.30
C GLU A 736 18.72 -11.49 29.96
N ILE A 737 18.91 -11.09 28.68
CA ILE A 737 20.08 -10.28 28.28
C ILE A 737 19.99 -8.87 28.86
N LYS A 738 18.83 -8.22 28.80
CA LYS A 738 18.62 -6.86 29.31
C LYS A 738 18.82 -6.79 30.83
N SER A 739 18.39 -7.81 31.55
CA SER A 739 18.57 -7.91 33.01
C SER A 739 20.04 -8.23 33.43
N GLY A 740 20.88 -8.57 32.44
CA GLY A 740 22.26 -8.96 32.69
C GLY A 740 22.43 -10.36 33.30
N ARG A 741 21.36 -11.17 33.35
CA ARG A 741 21.43 -12.56 33.89
C ARG A 741 22.16 -13.49 32.93
N ILE A 742 22.15 -13.21 31.64
CA ILE A 742 22.92 -13.95 30.64
C ILE A 742 23.78 -13.01 29.82
N GLU A 743 24.86 -13.56 29.29
CA GLU A 743 25.71 -12.96 28.28
C GLU A 743 26.00 -13.98 27.17
N LEU A 744 26.33 -13.49 25.99
CA LEU A 744 26.63 -14.31 24.83
C LEU A 744 28.14 -14.35 24.61
N ALA A 745 28.69 -15.51 24.24
CA ALA A 745 30.09 -15.63 23.88
C ALA A 745 30.37 -14.93 22.54
N GLY A 746 31.65 -14.54 22.34
CA GLY A 746 32.08 -13.88 21.11
C GLY A 746 31.96 -14.74 19.89
N MET A 747 31.64 -14.11 18.76
CA MET A 747 31.61 -14.73 17.44
C MET A 747 32.99 -14.68 16.76
N PRO A 748 33.30 -15.60 15.83
CA PRO A 748 34.54 -15.54 15.06
C PRO A 748 34.72 -14.20 14.36
N ALA A 749 35.99 -13.76 14.19
CA ALA A 749 36.29 -12.55 13.46
C ALA A 749 35.76 -12.59 12.03
N GLY A 750 35.15 -11.50 11.57
CA GLY A 750 34.56 -11.39 10.25
C GLY A 750 33.14 -11.95 10.13
N THR A 751 32.52 -12.38 11.25
CA THR A 751 31.10 -12.78 11.24
C THR A 751 30.22 -11.56 10.97
N VAL A 752 29.44 -11.64 9.89
CA VAL A 752 28.40 -10.66 9.52
C VAL A 752 27.05 -11.34 9.58
N LEU A 753 26.18 -10.83 10.44
CA LEU A 753 24.83 -11.35 10.66
C LEU A 753 23.82 -10.51 9.90
N THR A 754 22.79 -11.14 9.35
CA THR A 754 21.57 -10.47 8.92
C THR A 754 20.36 -11.22 9.46
N TYR A 755 19.19 -10.55 9.48
CA TYR A 755 18.00 -11.13 10.10
C TYR A 755 16.79 -11.02 9.18
N HIS A 756 16.09 -12.13 8.99
CA HIS A 756 14.78 -12.15 8.35
C HIS A 756 13.71 -12.01 9.42
N ASP A 757 12.95 -10.92 9.38
CA ASP A 757 11.75 -10.73 10.21
C ASP A 757 10.62 -11.67 9.76
N PRO A 758 10.25 -12.68 10.56
CA PRO A 758 9.10 -13.52 10.23
C PRO A 758 7.82 -12.69 10.29
N CYS A 759 6.99 -12.80 9.27
CA CYS A 759 5.76 -12.00 9.16
C CYS A 759 4.83 -12.12 10.38
N THR A 760 4.74 -13.30 10.96
CA THR A 760 3.88 -13.55 12.12
C THR A 760 4.47 -12.97 13.40
N LEU A 761 5.80 -13.09 13.63
CA LEU A 761 6.43 -12.49 14.79
C LEU A 761 6.41 -10.96 14.74
N GLY A 762 6.78 -10.39 13.58
CA GLY A 762 6.82 -8.94 13.39
C GLY A 762 5.42 -8.34 13.26
N ARG A 763 4.79 -8.48 12.08
CA ARG A 763 3.55 -7.77 11.77
C ARG A 763 2.32 -8.18 12.60
N GLN A 764 2.23 -9.46 13.00
CA GLN A 764 1.02 -9.94 13.69
C GLN A 764 1.14 -9.93 15.20
N LEU A 765 2.36 -10.01 15.74
CA LEU A 765 2.65 -9.96 17.17
C LEU A 765 3.44 -8.71 17.58
N GLU A 766 3.83 -7.84 16.64
CA GLU A 766 4.57 -6.59 16.84
C GLU A 766 5.95 -6.76 17.52
N ILE A 767 6.53 -7.98 17.45
CA ILE A 767 7.81 -8.31 18.10
C ILE A 767 8.96 -8.10 17.11
N TYR A 768 9.51 -6.90 17.05
CA TYR A 768 10.62 -6.52 16.16
C TYR A 768 11.97 -6.39 16.86
N GLU A 769 11.97 -5.88 18.08
CA GLU A 769 13.22 -5.48 18.75
C GLU A 769 13.84 -6.59 19.61
N ALA A 770 13.07 -7.56 20.07
CA ALA A 770 13.61 -8.67 20.85
C ALA A 770 14.69 -9.47 20.09
N PRO A 771 14.47 -9.89 18.81
CA PRO A 771 15.54 -10.51 18.03
C PRO A 771 16.78 -9.63 17.85
N ARG A 772 16.61 -8.31 17.66
CA ARG A 772 17.71 -7.35 17.49
C ARG A 772 18.51 -7.14 18.77
N THR A 773 17.84 -7.13 19.91
CA THR A 773 18.50 -7.12 21.22
C THR A 773 19.44 -8.32 21.36
N ILE A 774 18.98 -9.51 20.98
CA ILE A 774 19.80 -10.73 21.01
C ILE A 774 20.97 -10.65 20.03
N ILE A 775 20.71 -10.26 18.77
CA ILE A 775 21.73 -10.22 17.73
C ILE A 775 22.83 -9.22 18.07
N ASN A 776 22.48 -8.05 18.59
CA ASN A 776 23.45 -7.02 18.97
C ASN A 776 24.24 -7.41 20.24
N ALA A 777 23.79 -8.38 21.01
CA ALA A 777 24.50 -8.88 22.17
C ALA A 777 25.61 -9.90 21.84
N PHE A 778 25.81 -10.30 20.58
CA PHE A 778 26.91 -11.18 20.19
C PHE A 778 28.21 -10.39 20.00
N PRO A 779 29.22 -10.52 20.91
CA PRO A 779 30.49 -9.80 20.78
C PRO A 779 31.24 -10.25 19.51
N GLY A 780 31.82 -9.31 18.78
CA GLY A 780 32.64 -9.57 17.59
C GLY A 780 31.84 -9.80 16.31
N ALA A 781 30.51 -9.88 16.35
CA ALA A 781 29.68 -9.93 15.16
C ALA A 781 29.30 -8.51 14.70
N ARG A 782 29.15 -8.33 13.39
CA ARG A 782 28.55 -7.14 12.79
C ARG A 782 27.13 -7.49 12.32
N PHE A 783 26.15 -6.65 12.64
CA PHE A 783 24.79 -6.80 12.17
C PHE A 783 24.48 -5.84 11.03
N ASN A 784 24.06 -6.37 9.89
CA ASN A 784 23.64 -5.62 8.71
C ASN A 784 22.15 -5.93 8.44
N GLU A 785 21.29 -4.91 8.52
CA GLU A 785 19.87 -5.05 8.19
C GLU A 785 19.68 -5.26 6.67
N MET A 786 18.69 -6.05 6.31
CA MET A 786 18.20 -6.08 4.93
C MET A 786 17.45 -4.78 4.59
N PRO A 787 17.40 -4.34 3.31
CA PRO A 787 16.66 -3.15 2.91
C PRO A 787 15.19 -3.16 3.38
N ARG A 788 14.47 -4.27 3.10
CA ARG A 788 13.11 -4.49 3.63
C ARG A 788 13.21 -5.23 4.98
N ASN A 789 13.07 -4.53 6.08
CA ASN A 789 13.13 -5.10 7.42
C ASN A 789 11.95 -4.64 8.28
N ARG A 790 11.75 -5.22 9.45
CA ARG A 790 10.63 -4.95 10.36
C ARG A 790 9.29 -5.09 9.63
N ARG A 791 8.44 -4.06 9.67
CA ARG A 791 7.13 -4.06 9.02
C ARG A 791 7.22 -4.21 7.50
N ASP A 792 8.31 -3.74 6.90
CA ASP A 792 8.54 -3.76 5.45
C ASP A 792 9.10 -5.11 4.95
N ALA A 793 9.42 -6.04 5.85
CA ALA A 793 10.03 -7.31 5.49
C ALA A 793 9.20 -8.07 4.44
N PHE A 794 9.84 -8.49 3.35
CA PHE A 794 9.21 -9.36 2.36
C PHE A 794 8.99 -10.76 2.94
N CYS A 795 7.83 -11.36 2.70
CA CYS A 795 7.52 -12.70 3.19
C CYS A 795 8.41 -13.75 2.52
N CYS A 796 8.85 -14.76 3.30
CA CYS A 796 9.61 -15.89 2.76
C CYS A 796 8.81 -16.84 1.86
N GLY A 797 7.48 -16.64 1.72
CA GLY A 797 6.61 -17.46 0.91
C GLY A 797 6.01 -18.69 1.61
N ALA A 798 6.55 -19.10 2.76
CA ALA A 798 6.12 -20.35 3.44
C ALA A 798 4.84 -20.22 4.31
N GLY A 799 4.22 -19.03 4.35
CA GLY A 799 3.04 -18.77 5.18
C GLY A 799 1.79 -19.52 4.68
N SER A 800 0.85 -19.81 5.59
CA SER A 800 -0.48 -20.34 5.27
C SER A 800 -0.50 -21.62 4.41
N TYR A 801 0.57 -22.41 4.48
CA TYR A 801 0.72 -23.67 3.73
C TYR A 801 0.63 -23.52 2.19
N VAL A 802 0.86 -22.33 1.66
CA VAL A 802 0.78 -21.99 0.22
C VAL A 802 1.64 -22.93 -0.64
N ARG A 803 2.79 -23.40 -0.13
CA ARG A 803 3.68 -24.32 -0.84
C ARG A 803 3.01 -25.60 -1.37
N TYR A 804 1.96 -26.09 -0.70
CA TYR A 804 1.33 -27.35 -1.08
C TYR A 804 0.54 -27.28 -2.39
N ASP A 805 0.10 -26.08 -2.78
CA ASP A 805 -0.63 -25.86 -4.02
C ASP A 805 0.08 -24.86 -4.97
N PHE A 806 0.97 -24.01 -4.44
CA PHE A 806 1.70 -22.97 -5.19
C PHE A 806 3.20 -23.00 -4.83
N PRO A 807 3.92 -24.12 -5.11
CA PRO A 807 5.33 -24.23 -4.75
C PRO A 807 6.22 -23.19 -5.44
N GLU A 808 5.92 -22.81 -6.69
CA GLU A 808 6.66 -21.83 -7.46
C GLU A 808 6.59 -20.44 -6.81
N LEU A 809 5.43 -20.06 -6.25
CA LEU A 809 5.28 -18.81 -5.49
C LEU A 809 6.20 -18.82 -4.27
N THR A 810 6.23 -19.93 -3.54
CA THR A 810 7.06 -20.06 -2.33
C THR A 810 8.54 -19.98 -2.68
N ASP A 811 8.98 -20.71 -3.70
CA ASP A 811 10.38 -20.75 -4.16
C ASP A 811 10.81 -19.36 -4.68
N MET A 812 9.98 -18.67 -5.44
CA MET A 812 10.24 -17.31 -5.92
C MET A 812 10.38 -16.33 -4.75
N ALA A 813 9.47 -16.37 -3.78
CA ALA A 813 9.49 -15.47 -2.64
C ALA A 813 10.70 -15.71 -1.73
N GLY A 814 11.04 -16.99 -1.48
CA GLY A 814 12.22 -17.41 -0.74
C GLY A 814 13.50 -16.93 -1.41
N MET A 815 13.60 -17.10 -2.73
CA MET A 815 14.74 -16.67 -3.53
C MET A 815 14.92 -15.14 -3.53
N GLU A 816 13.84 -14.39 -3.67
CA GLU A 816 13.89 -12.91 -3.64
C GLU A 816 14.43 -12.43 -2.29
N ARG A 817 13.94 -13.01 -1.20
CA ARG A 817 14.42 -12.68 0.14
C ARG A 817 15.86 -13.11 0.39
N TRP A 818 16.27 -14.23 -0.22
CA TRP A 818 17.64 -14.73 -0.17
C TRP A 818 18.63 -13.76 -0.86
N LYS A 819 18.26 -13.21 -2.01
CA LYS A 819 19.06 -12.20 -2.72
C LYS A 819 19.26 -10.93 -1.87
N GLU A 820 18.23 -10.49 -1.14
CA GLU A 820 18.39 -9.36 -0.21
C GLU A 820 19.39 -9.70 0.91
N ALA A 821 19.32 -10.90 1.47
CA ALA A 821 20.25 -11.33 2.51
C ALA A 821 21.70 -11.37 2.00
N LEU A 822 21.93 -11.91 0.80
CA LEU A 822 23.25 -11.89 0.14
C LEU A 822 23.74 -10.45 -0.09
N GLY A 823 22.86 -9.54 -0.50
CA GLY A 823 23.16 -8.13 -0.73
C GLY A 823 23.66 -7.37 0.51
N THR A 824 23.42 -7.89 1.73
CA THR A 824 23.94 -7.32 2.98
C THR A 824 25.42 -7.64 3.22
N GLY A 825 26.00 -8.57 2.46
CA GLY A 825 27.34 -9.11 2.70
C GLY A 825 27.40 -10.03 3.93
N ALA A 826 26.25 -10.55 4.39
CA ALA A 826 26.19 -11.41 5.56
C ALA A 826 26.82 -12.78 5.30
N THR A 827 27.47 -13.34 6.35
CA THR A 827 27.93 -14.72 6.39
C THR A 827 26.85 -15.67 6.95
N MET A 828 25.87 -15.09 7.70
CA MET A 828 24.84 -15.87 8.36
C MET A 828 23.49 -15.13 8.29
N LEU A 829 22.46 -15.81 7.81
CA LEU A 829 21.05 -15.38 7.84
C LEU A 829 20.37 -16.02 9.05
N LEU A 830 19.88 -15.19 9.95
CA LEU A 830 19.16 -15.58 11.14
C LEU A 830 17.65 -15.45 10.95
N THR A 831 16.90 -16.35 11.56
CA THR A 831 15.42 -16.25 11.69
C THR A 831 14.95 -16.95 12.95
N THR A 832 13.75 -16.67 13.39
CA THR A 832 13.12 -17.24 14.60
C THR A 832 11.86 -18.03 14.28
N CYS A 833 11.54 -18.20 13.01
CA CYS A 833 10.40 -18.98 12.56
C CYS A 833 10.84 -20.28 11.89
N THR A 834 10.31 -21.39 12.36
CA THR A 834 10.65 -22.73 11.85
C THR A 834 10.25 -22.95 10.39
N SER A 835 9.17 -22.30 9.92
CA SER A 835 8.75 -22.34 8.52
C SER A 835 9.72 -21.54 7.63
N CYS A 836 10.09 -20.31 8.04
CA CYS A 836 11.10 -19.52 7.33
C CYS A 836 12.46 -20.22 7.29
N LEU A 837 12.85 -20.84 8.41
CA LEU A 837 14.09 -21.64 8.48
C LEU A 837 14.09 -22.79 7.47
N THR A 838 12.95 -23.46 7.32
CA THR A 838 12.78 -24.56 6.36
C THR A 838 12.93 -24.05 4.94
N GLU A 839 12.28 -22.94 4.63
CA GLU A 839 12.32 -22.32 3.32
C GLU A 839 13.72 -21.89 2.92
N PHE A 840 14.42 -21.13 3.76
CA PHE A 840 15.78 -20.68 3.44
C PHE A 840 16.81 -21.81 3.36
N GLN A 841 16.62 -22.90 4.08
CA GLN A 841 17.47 -24.08 3.91
C GLN A 841 17.25 -24.77 2.57
N GLN A 842 16.01 -24.76 2.06
CA GLN A 842 15.71 -25.25 0.71
C GLN A 842 16.34 -24.35 -0.35
N VAL A 843 16.20 -23.04 -0.26
CA VAL A 843 16.84 -22.06 -1.16
C VAL A 843 18.36 -22.21 -1.14
N LYS A 844 18.97 -22.36 0.04
CA LYS A 844 20.41 -22.61 0.17
C LYS A 844 20.83 -23.87 -0.58
N THR A 845 20.04 -24.94 -0.52
CA THR A 845 20.36 -26.18 -1.24
C THR A 845 20.30 -26.00 -2.75
N GLN A 846 19.38 -25.16 -3.25
CA GLN A 846 19.24 -24.85 -4.67
C GLN A 846 20.38 -23.97 -5.18
N THR A 847 20.73 -22.89 -4.43
CA THR A 847 21.70 -21.87 -4.87
C THR A 847 23.16 -22.29 -4.62
N LYS A 848 23.42 -23.13 -3.63
CA LYS A 848 24.75 -23.57 -3.18
C LYS A 848 25.64 -22.42 -2.68
N ASP A 849 25.04 -21.30 -2.27
CA ASP A 849 25.73 -20.16 -1.70
C ASP A 849 26.41 -20.47 -0.36
N LYS A 850 27.40 -19.65 0.00
CA LYS A 850 28.13 -19.80 1.27
C LYS A 850 27.37 -19.23 2.47
N LEU A 851 26.26 -18.50 2.26
CA LEU A 851 25.46 -17.93 3.33
C LEU A 851 24.89 -19.06 4.22
N GLU A 852 25.13 -19.01 5.51
CA GLU A 852 24.57 -19.96 6.47
C GLU A 852 23.17 -19.54 6.91
N VAL A 853 22.27 -20.49 7.09
CA VAL A 853 20.92 -20.28 7.63
C VAL A 853 20.85 -20.88 9.03
N VAL A 854 20.55 -20.04 10.00
CA VAL A 854 20.60 -20.45 11.42
C VAL A 854 19.35 -19.96 12.17
N ASP A 855 18.82 -20.85 12.99
CA ASP A 855 17.81 -20.52 13.99
C ASP A 855 18.45 -19.70 15.11
N LEU A 856 17.92 -18.49 15.39
CA LEU A 856 18.47 -17.58 16.37
C LEU A 856 18.53 -18.20 17.78
N ILE A 857 17.49 -18.94 18.19
CA ILE A 857 17.45 -19.61 19.50
C ILE A 857 18.53 -20.71 19.60
N SER A 858 18.73 -21.46 18.53
CA SER A 858 19.80 -22.45 18.45
C SER A 858 21.19 -21.82 18.56
N LEU A 859 21.40 -20.63 17.97
CA LEU A 859 22.66 -19.89 18.09
C LEU A 859 22.87 -19.39 19.52
N VAL A 860 21.82 -18.83 20.13
CA VAL A 860 21.86 -18.40 21.55
C VAL A 860 22.25 -19.55 22.46
N ASN A 861 21.57 -20.73 22.34
CA ASN A 861 21.85 -21.85 23.23
C ASN A 861 23.30 -22.34 23.16
N LYS A 862 23.95 -22.23 22.00
CA LYS A 862 25.38 -22.59 21.83
C LYS A 862 26.33 -21.59 22.50
N GLN A 863 25.92 -20.32 22.61
CA GLN A 863 26.77 -19.22 23.02
C GLN A 863 26.42 -18.62 24.38
N VAL A 864 25.30 -19.01 24.98
CA VAL A 864 24.81 -18.44 26.23
C VAL A 864 25.68 -18.86 27.44
N ARG A 865 26.01 -17.89 28.27
CA ARG A 865 26.62 -18.04 29.61
C ARG A 865 25.68 -17.43 30.62
N VAL A 866 25.25 -18.24 31.57
CA VAL A 866 24.43 -17.76 32.72
C VAL A 866 25.37 -17.25 33.78
N LYS A 867 25.16 -16.02 34.26
CA LYS A 867 25.92 -15.46 35.39
C LYS A 867 25.31 -16.01 36.68
N GLU A 868 26.13 -16.49 37.56
CA GLU A 868 25.70 -16.74 38.93
C GLU A 868 25.31 -15.40 39.56
N VAL A 869 24.01 -15.21 39.81
CA VAL A 869 23.56 -14.08 40.61
C VAL A 869 24.07 -14.34 42.03
N ALA A 870 25.08 -13.58 42.49
CA ALA A 870 25.45 -13.59 43.89
C ALA A 870 24.18 -13.30 44.71
N ALA A 871 23.78 -14.25 45.54
CA ALA A 871 22.67 -14.04 46.46
C ALA A 871 22.96 -12.79 47.27
N LEU A 872 22.24 -11.68 47.02
CA LEU A 872 22.21 -10.51 47.86
C LEU A 872 21.40 -10.76 49.12
#